data_1b5e2c739579380c082f5b27ea827bd1
#
_entry.id   1b5e2c739579380c082f5b27ea827bd1
#
_cell.length_a   1.000
_cell.length_b   1.000
_cell.length_c   1.000
_cell.angle_alpha   90.00
_cell.angle_beta   90.00
_cell.angle_gamma   90.00
#
_symmetry.space_group_name_H-M   'P 1'
#
loop_
_entity.id
_entity.type
_entity.pdbx_description
1 polymer ?
#
loop_
_entity_poly.entity_id
_entity_poly.type
_entity_poly.pdbx_seq_one_letter_code
_entity_poly.pdbx_strand_id
1 'polypeptide(L)'
;MVDHIEIRGARVHNLKNIDVDVPLNKIVGIAGVSGSGKSSLVLGVLYAEGSRRYLDALSTYTRRRMTQAPKADVDEVLYVPAALALHQRPGVPGIRSTFGTGTELLNSLRLMYSRLASHRCPNGHYLAPTLTVAAGQELICPECGARFYAPSAEELAFNSQGACRTCGGTGTVQTVDRATLVPDESLTIDEGAVAPWNSLMWSLMTDVCRAMGVRTDVPFRDLTDVEKEIVYDGPAEKKHIFYHSKNSEQAGELDFTYYSAVRTVENALSKVKDEKGMKRVEKFLRQDICPDCGGSRLCAAARAPRLQGIPLDEACRMTLSDLVAWVSGVPAALPEEMRPMAQSICESFQTVAKRLMDLGLGYLALDRAAATLSTGERQRMQLARAVRNRTTGVLYVLDEPSIGLHPANITGLTGVMQDLIHDGNSVILVDHDTQILSEADWLIEMGPQAGAGGGQVIAQGSIPAIEANAASRIGPFLAGKAQCLRPQAPQSELFALGRIQLSTNAIHTVKPLDIEIPKGRLTVVTGVSGSGKTTLVLESLVPGLNAAIHGQKLPEHVRSIVPDGITQVKLIDAAPIGINVRSTVATYANVHDELRKKFAATPDARQAGYKAGDFSYNTGKLRCPVCDGTGSISLDVQFLPDVEIPCPECRGSRYAKEAGQIFYTSKSGTRYSLPQLMDMDVNTALTACADWPVVRQRLTVLQELGLGYLTLGEETPGLSGGEAQRLKLASEMGKAQSDSLFVFDEPTIGLHPADVQVLLGVFQTLIEHGATVIVIEHDLDVIRNADYIIDMGPGGGAQGGTVVAAGTPDVIRHTPASQTGKFI
;
A
#
# COMPACT_ATOMS: atom_id res chain seq x y z
N MET A 1 1.74 42.61 7.74
CA MET A 1 1.89 41.16 8.03
C MET A 1 2.34 40.51 6.74
N VAL A 2 3.23 39.54 6.83
CA VAL A 2 3.62 38.75 5.67
C VAL A 2 2.43 37.86 5.29
N ASP A 3 2.00 37.89 4.05
CA ASP A 3 0.79 37.23 3.53
C ASP A 3 1.08 36.13 2.51
N HIS A 4 2.36 35.95 2.14
CA HIS A 4 2.80 34.91 1.20
C HIS A 4 4.22 34.43 1.50
N ILE A 5 4.52 33.21 1.02
CA ILE A 5 5.85 32.63 0.95
C ILE A 5 6.43 33.06 -0.40
N GLU A 6 7.67 33.58 -0.41
CA GLU A 6 8.37 33.93 -1.64
C GLU A 6 9.39 32.85 -2.00
N ILE A 7 9.30 32.31 -3.20
CA ILE A 7 10.26 31.36 -3.76
C ILE A 7 10.90 32.01 -4.98
N ARG A 8 12.24 32.02 -5.04
CA ARG A 8 12.99 32.60 -6.15
C ARG A 8 14.03 31.59 -6.66
N GLY A 9 14.06 31.40 -7.98
CA GLY A 9 15.07 30.59 -8.64
C GLY A 9 15.03 29.09 -8.31
N ALA A 10 13.84 28.49 -8.17
CA ALA A 10 13.74 27.06 -7.82
C ALA A 10 14.09 26.15 -9.00
N ARG A 11 15.05 25.22 -8.77
CA ARG A 11 15.63 24.31 -9.79
C ARG A 11 15.62 22.83 -9.34
N VAL A 12 14.84 22.50 -8.32
CA VAL A 12 14.76 21.13 -7.79
C VAL A 12 14.17 20.20 -8.86
N HIS A 13 14.84 19.08 -9.12
CA HIS A 13 14.49 18.08 -10.14
C HIS A 13 14.22 18.70 -11.52
N ASN A 14 12.95 18.69 -11.97
CA ASN A 14 12.57 19.22 -13.29
C ASN A 14 12.15 20.69 -13.28
N LEU A 15 12.20 21.40 -12.16
CA LEU A 15 11.84 22.81 -12.08
C LEU A 15 12.81 23.69 -12.89
N LYS A 16 12.28 24.63 -13.65
CA LYS A 16 13.01 25.46 -14.61
C LYS A 16 13.28 26.87 -14.10
N ASN A 17 14.00 26.97 -12.98
CA ASN A 17 14.37 28.27 -12.39
C ASN A 17 13.14 29.15 -12.17
N ILE A 18 12.14 28.64 -11.46
CA ILE A 18 10.85 29.30 -11.30
C ILE A 18 10.83 30.22 -10.09
N ASP A 19 10.09 31.33 -10.24
CA ASP A 19 9.69 32.24 -9.19
C ASP A 19 8.21 32.07 -8.92
N VAL A 20 7.80 31.93 -7.65
CA VAL A 20 6.40 31.76 -7.28
C VAL A 20 6.13 32.29 -5.89
N ASP A 21 5.01 32.97 -5.72
CA ASP A 21 4.49 33.47 -4.45
C ASP A 21 3.31 32.58 -4.02
N VAL A 22 3.38 32.05 -2.80
CA VAL A 22 2.39 31.12 -2.26
C VAL A 22 1.66 31.78 -1.10
N PRO A 23 0.36 32.06 -1.19
CA PRO A 23 -0.39 32.73 -0.12
C PRO A 23 -0.37 31.93 1.19
N LEU A 24 -0.26 32.65 2.34
CA LEU A 24 -0.37 32.08 3.68
C LEU A 24 -1.82 32.15 4.19
N ASN A 25 -2.14 31.35 5.21
CA ASN A 25 -3.45 31.26 5.87
C ASN A 25 -4.58 30.99 4.86
N LYS A 26 -4.29 30.20 3.85
CA LYS A 26 -5.22 29.78 2.80
C LYS A 26 -5.01 28.31 2.44
N ILE A 27 -6.02 27.72 1.81
CA ILE A 27 -5.90 26.43 1.11
C ILE A 27 -5.39 26.74 -0.29
N VAL A 28 -4.14 26.35 -0.57
CA VAL A 28 -3.50 26.53 -1.88
C VAL A 28 -3.44 25.19 -2.60
N GLY A 29 -4.21 25.06 -3.67
CA GLY A 29 -4.18 23.89 -4.55
C GLY A 29 -2.99 23.90 -5.51
N ILE A 30 -2.31 22.78 -5.68
CA ILE A 30 -1.26 22.59 -6.68
C ILE A 30 -1.73 21.54 -7.68
N ALA A 31 -2.03 21.97 -8.89
CA ALA A 31 -2.52 21.13 -9.97
C ALA A 31 -1.51 20.96 -11.11
N GLY A 32 -1.79 20.08 -12.05
CA GLY A 32 -0.99 19.87 -13.27
C GLY A 32 -0.87 18.39 -13.61
N VAL A 33 -0.49 18.09 -14.84
CA VAL A 33 -0.32 16.69 -15.30
C VAL A 33 0.73 15.93 -14.49
N SER A 34 0.65 14.59 -14.50
CA SER A 34 1.64 13.73 -13.82
C SER A 34 3.05 14.06 -14.37
N GLY A 35 4.05 14.17 -13.46
CA GLY A 35 5.42 14.52 -13.84
C GLY A 35 5.66 16.01 -14.19
N SER A 36 4.68 16.92 -13.98
CA SER A 36 4.83 18.36 -14.29
C SER A 36 5.70 19.14 -13.31
N GLY A 37 6.11 18.56 -12.19
CA GLY A 37 6.94 19.21 -11.15
C GLY A 37 6.20 19.63 -9.88
N LYS A 38 4.96 19.19 -9.68
CA LYS A 38 4.17 19.46 -8.46
C LYS A 38 4.91 19.06 -7.18
N SER A 39 5.29 17.79 -7.08
CA SER A 39 6.01 17.27 -5.91
C SER A 39 7.41 17.89 -5.77
N SER A 40 8.06 18.30 -6.89
CA SER A 40 9.33 19.03 -6.85
C SER A 40 9.17 20.39 -6.17
N LEU A 41 8.09 21.14 -6.47
CA LEU A 41 7.79 22.40 -5.83
C LEU A 41 7.38 22.22 -4.36
N VAL A 42 6.45 21.29 -4.11
CA VAL A 42 5.80 21.15 -2.81
C VAL A 42 6.67 20.43 -1.79
N LEU A 43 7.17 19.24 -2.12
CA LEU A 43 8.01 18.44 -1.23
C LEU A 43 9.48 18.83 -1.34
N GLY A 44 9.95 19.06 -2.57
CA GLY A 44 11.36 19.40 -2.84
C GLY A 44 11.77 20.82 -2.44
N VAL A 45 10.85 21.80 -2.41
CA VAL A 45 11.14 23.17 -2.01
C VAL A 45 10.42 23.55 -0.72
N LEU A 46 9.09 23.65 -0.73
CA LEU A 46 8.31 24.19 0.40
C LEU A 46 8.48 23.36 1.68
N TYR A 47 8.25 22.06 1.59
CA TYR A 47 8.42 21.17 2.74
C TYR A 47 9.89 21.05 3.16
N ALA A 48 10.81 20.88 2.21
CA ALA A 48 12.23 20.74 2.52
C ALA A 48 12.76 21.97 3.28
N GLU A 49 12.47 23.19 2.81
CA GLU A 49 12.93 24.41 3.46
C GLU A 49 12.19 24.69 4.79
N GLY A 50 10.87 24.48 4.85
CA GLY A 50 10.11 24.65 6.09
C GLY A 50 10.50 23.67 7.18
N SER A 51 10.69 22.39 6.82
CA SER A 51 11.17 21.36 7.73
C SER A 51 12.61 21.62 8.20
N ARG A 52 13.51 22.02 7.31
CA ARG A 52 14.89 22.33 7.64
C ARG A 52 15.00 23.49 8.62
N ARG A 53 14.29 24.59 8.41
CA ARG A 53 14.30 25.75 9.32
C ARG A 53 13.78 25.40 10.71
N TYR A 54 12.75 24.55 10.79
CA TYR A 54 12.26 24.03 12.07
C TYR A 54 13.34 23.19 12.78
N LEU A 55 14.00 22.29 12.05
CA LEU A 55 15.07 21.45 12.61
C LEU A 55 16.30 22.26 13.02
N ASP A 56 16.63 23.35 12.30
CA ASP A 56 17.75 24.24 12.64
C ASP A 56 17.53 24.97 13.97
N ALA A 57 16.30 25.17 14.38
CA ALA A 57 15.95 25.74 15.69
C ALA A 57 16.12 24.75 16.86
N LEU A 58 16.25 23.43 16.58
CA LEU A 58 16.40 22.40 17.60
C LEU A 58 17.86 22.15 17.98
N SER A 59 18.08 21.54 19.16
CA SER A 59 19.42 21.16 19.62
C SER A 59 20.08 20.16 18.65
N THR A 60 21.41 20.18 18.55
CA THR A 60 22.18 19.29 17.69
C THR A 60 21.89 17.79 17.99
N TYR A 61 21.64 17.46 19.25
CA TYR A 61 21.30 16.09 19.68
C TYR A 61 19.95 15.63 19.10
N THR A 62 18.92 16.47 19.18
CA THR A 62 17.59 16.19 18.64
C THR A 62 17.63 16.12 17.12
N ARG A 63 18.32 17.06 16.47
CA ARG A 63 18.48 17.14 15.02
C ARG A 63 19.08 15.87 14.43
N ARG A 64 20.07 15.28 15.08
CA ARG A 64 20.72 14.04 14.63
C ARG A 64 19.83 12.80 14.65
N ARG A 65 18.71 12.83 15.37
CA ARG A 65 17.75 11.70 15.48
C ARG A 65 16.54 11.85 14.56
N MET A 66 16.42 12.97 13.85
CA MET A 66 15.31 13.24 12.94
C MET A 66 15.79 13.17 11.50
N THR A 67 14.97 12.56 10.64
CA THR A 67 15.23 12.54 9.19
C THR A 67 15.22 13.98 8.68
N GLN A 68 16.29 14.40 8.04
CA GLN A 68 16.41 15.73 7.45
C GLN A 68 16.08 15.68 5.97
N ALA A 69 15.24 16.60 5.50
CA ALA A 69 15.04 16.80 4.08
C ALA A 69 16.34 17.37 3.46
N PRO A 70 16.70 16.98 2.23
CA PRO A 70 17.85 17.57 1.54
C PRO A 70 17.62 19.05 1.31
N LYS A 71 18.72 19.82 1.27
CA LYS A 71 18.62 21.27 0.96
C LYS A 71 18.07 21.44 -0.45
N ALA A 72 17.07 22.30 -0.60
CA ALA A 72 16.50 22.62 -1.89
C ALA A 72 17.49 23.39 -2.78
N ASP A 73 17.50 23.11 -4.09
CA ASP A 73 18.23 23.91 -5.06
C ASP A 73 17.36 25.10 -5.48
N VAL A 74 17.53 26.19 -4.72
CA VAL A 74 16.82 27.46 -4.88
C VAL A 74 17.75 28.63 -4.59
N ASP A 75 17.51 29.78 -5.19
CA ASP A 75 18.26 30.99 -4.85
C ASP A 75 17.84 31.50 -3.48
N GLU A 76 16.52 31.62 -3.24
CA GLU A 76 15.97 32.10 -1.97
C GLU A 76 14.56 31.58 -1.72
N VAL A 77 14.26 31.30 -0.45
CA VAL A 77 12.87 31.08 0.04
C VAL A 77 12.67 31.91 1.29
N LEU A 78 11.71 32.84 1.25
CA LEU A 78 11.39 33.69 2.38
C LEU A 78 10.04 33.33 2.99
N TYR A 79 9.91 33.61 4.29
CA TYR A 79 8.66 33.52 5.06
C TYR A 79 8.00 32.12 5.10
N VAL A 80 8.74 31.05 4.79
CA VAL A 80 8.19 29.69 4.91
C VAL A 80 8.04 29.30 6.38
N PRO A 81 6.83 28.89 6.83
CA PRO A 81 6.60 28.40 8.19
C PRO A 81 7.27 27.02 8.41
N ALA A 82 7.26 26.56 9.67
CA ALA A 82 7.55 25.15 9.96
C ALA A 82 6.58 24.26 9.16
N ALA A 83 7.10 23.28 8.40
CA ALA A 83 6.29 22.47 7.50
C ALA A 83 6.13 21.03 7.98
N LEU A 84 4.92 20.51 7.86
CA LEU A 84 4.56 19.10 8.09
C LEU A 84 3.98 18.52 6.80
N ALA A 85 4.56 17.43 6.31
CA ALA A 85 4.07 16.75 5.12
C ALA A 85 3.32 15.46 5.46
N LEU A 86 2.17 15.28 4.84
CA LEU A 86 1.44 14.02 4.78
C LEU A 86 1.60 13.46 3.37
N HIS A 87 2.55 12.52 3.26
CA HIS A 87 2.93 11.93 1.98
C HIS A 87 1.83 11.04 1.42
N GLN A 88 1.75 10.95 0.11
CA GLN A 88 0.87 10.04 -0.63
C GLN A 88 0.94 8.60 -0.13
N ARG A 89 2.13 8.12 0.22
CA ARG A 89 2.36 6.76 0.74
C ARG A 89 2.96 6.80 2.15
N PRO A 90 2.12 6.82 3.20
CA PRO A 90 2.62 6.67 4.56
C PRO A 90 3.33 5.34 4.74
N GLY A 91 4.44 5.34 5.49
CA GLY A 91 5.15 4.11 5.83
C GLY A 91 4.22 3.07 6.47
N VAL A 92 4.48 1.79 6.21
CA VAL A 92 3.72 0.70 6.82
C VAL A 92 4.08 0.60 8.29
N PRO A 93 3.10 0.77 9.21
CA PRO A 93 3.37 0.69 10.64
C PRO A 93 3.77 -0.71 11.08
N GLY A 94 4.54 -0.79 12.17
CA GLY A 94 4.96 -2.06 12.76
C GLY A 94 3.79 -2.94 13.20
N ILE A 95 4.04 -4.25 13.35
CA ILE A 95 3.04 -5.31 13.65
C ILE A 95 2.20 -5.05 14.91
N ARG A 96 2.73 -4.27 15.88
CA ARG A 96 2.01 -3.87 17.09
C ARG A 96 1.16 -2.62 16.91
N SER A 97 1.21 -1.95 15.78
CA SER A 97 0.40 -0.76 15.53
C SER A 97 -1.02 -1.15 15.13
N THR A 98 -2.00 -0.46 15.71
CA THR A 98 -3.42 -0.58 15.35
C THR A 98 -3.98 0.78 14.98
N PHE A 99 -5.19 0.81 14.39
CA PHE A 99 -5.93 2.05 14.15
C PHE A 99 -6.08 2.86 15.45
N GLY A 100 -6.41 2.21 16.57
CA GLY A 100 -6.55 2.87 17.87
C GLY A 100 -5.26 3.47 18.43
N THR A 101 -4.08 2.83 18.18
CA THR A 101 -2.78 3.42 18.57
C THR A 101 -2.35 4.52 17.62
N GLY A 102 -2.59 4.37 16.33
CA GLY A 102 -2.25 5.35 15.31
C GLY A 102 -3.03 6.66 15.46
N THR A 103 -4.31 6.58 15.85
CA THR A 103 -5.18 7.74 16.14
C THR A 103 -5.07 8.25 17.57
N GLU A 104 -4.38 7.51 18.46
CA GLU A 104 -4.31 7.73 19.91
C GLU A 104 -5.66 7.62 20.65
N LEU A 105 -6.75 7.26 19.98
CA LEU A 105 -8.06 7.04 20.61
C LEU A 105 -8.00 5.93 21.67
N LEU A 106 -7.14 4.92 21.46
CA LEU A 106 -6.95 3.85 22.43
C LEU A 106 -6.40 4.37 23.76
N ASN A 107 -5.62 5.46 23.77
CA ASN A 107 -5.12 6.08 24.98
C ASN A 107 -6.27 6.63 25.84
N SER A 108 -7.19 7.37 25.20
CA SER A 108 -8.38 7.90 25.88
C SER A 108 -9.30 6.77 26.36
N LEU A 109 -9.48 5.73 25.56
CA LEU A 109 -10.29 4.56 25.93
C LEU A 109 -9.67 3.82 27.14
N ARG A 110 -8.37 3.59 27.14
CA ARG A 110 -7.65 2.99 28.29
C ARG A 110 -7.79 3.85 29.56
N LEU A 111 -7.76 5.17 29.41
CA LEU A 111 -7.98 6.08 30.53
C LEU A 111 -9.39 5.94 31.09
N MET A 112 -10.42 5.80 30.24
CA MET A 112 -11.79 5.51 30.68
C MET A 112 -11.84 4.20 31.47
N TYR A 113 -11.24 3.14 30.97
CA TYR A 113 -11.20 1.84 31.66
C TYR A 113 -10.41 1.88 32.95
N SER A 114 -9.34 2.64 33.04
CA SER A 114 -8.56 2.81 34.27
C SER A 114 -9.34 3.57 35.36
N ARG A 115 -10.09 4.59 34.98
CA ARG A 115 -10.68 5.57 35.94
C ARG A 115 -12.19 5.45 36.14
N LEU A 116 -12.92 4.86 35.20
CA LEU A 116 -14.37 4.87 35.18
C LEU A 116 -14.98 3.45 35.20
N ALA A 117 -14.16 2.41 35.07
CA ALA A 117 -14.65 1.03 35.00
C ALA A 117 -14.86 0.38 36.37
N SER A 118 -15.62 -0.70 36.38
CA SER A 118 -15.64 -1.66 37.48
C SER A 118 -14.35 -2.50 37.45
N HIS A 119 -13.70 -2.63 38.59
CA HIS A 119 -12.43 -3.35 38.68
C HIS A 119 -12.56 -4.66 39.49
N ARG A 120 -11.80 -5.65 39.06
CA ARG A 120 -11.80 -6.98 39.69
C ARG A 120 -10.72 -7.05 40.78
N CYS A 121 -11.09 -7.40 42.02
CA CYS A 121 -10.15 -7.64 43.08
C CYS A 121 -9.32 -8.93 42.84
N PRO A 122 -8.18 -9.14 43.55
CA PRO A 122 -7.36 -10.35 43.40
C PRO A 122 -8.12 -11.65 43.60
N ASN A 123 -9.18 -11.64 44.45
CA ASN A 123 -10.03 -12.79 44.74
C ASN A 123 -11.23 -12.96 43.78
N GLY A 124 -11.33 -12.10 42.76
CA GLY A 124 -12.32 -12.27 41.68
C GLY A 124 -13.60 -11.44 41.76
N HIS A 125 -13.84 -10.69 42.84
CA HIS A 125 -15.03 -9.86 43.02
C HIS A 125 -14.90 -8.56 42.27
N TYR A 126 -16.02 -8.04 41.70
CA TYR A 126 -16.04 -6.78 40.98
C TYR A 126 -16.47 -5.63 41.91
N LEU A 127 -15.70 -4.55 41.89
CA LEU A 127 -16.04 -3.29 42.55
C LEU A 127 -16.65 -2.34 41.56
N ALA A 128 -17.78 -1.71 41.93
CA ALA A 128 -18.41 -0.67 41.12
C ALA A 128 -17.51 0.58 40.98
N PRO A 129 -17.68 1.39 39.95
CA PRO A 129 -16.98 2.65 39.80
C PRO A 129 -17.25 3.60 40.98
N THR A 130 -16.21 4.19 41.57
CA THR A 130 -16.31 5.16 42.66
C THR A 130 -15.29 6.28 42.48
N LEU A 131 -15.42 7.38 43.24
CA LEU A 131 -14.40 8.44 43.29
C LEU A 131 -13.00 7.93 43.68
N THR A 132 -12.92 6.92 44.51
CA THR A 132 -11.67 6.26 44.89
C THR A 132 -10.98 5.63 43.69
N VAL A 133 -11.74 4.96 42.78
CA VAL A 133 -11.26 4.45 41.51
C VAL A 133 -10.81 5.60 40.62
N ALA A 134 -11.65 6.63 40.47
CA ALA A 134 -11.34 7.80 39.66
C ALA A 134 -10.07 8.52 40.11
N ALA A 135 -9.86 8.65 41.40
CA ALA A 135 -8.68 9.27 42.02
C ALA A 135 -7.42 8.37 41.94
N GLY A 136 -7.55 7.08 41.57
CA GLY A 136 -6.42 6.14 41.53
C GLY A 136 -5.88 5.77 42.92
N GLN A 137 -6.75 5.78 43.92
CA GLN A 137 -6.39 5.45 45.30
C GLN A 137 -6.52 3.94 45.58
N GLU A 138 -6.01 3.51 46.72
CA GLU A 138 -6.14 2.12 47.17
C GLU A 138 -7.62 1.72 47.35
N LEU A 139 -7.99 0.59 46.75
CA LEU A 139 -9.32 0.00 46.86
C LEU A 139 -9.35 -1.11 47.86
N ILE A 140 -10.45 -1.21 48.61
CA ILE A 140 -10.71 -2.30 49.58
C ILE A 140 -11.96 -3.02 49.09
N CYS A 141 -11.84 -4.32 48.80
CA CYS A 141 -12.95 -5.13 48.37
C CYS A 141 -13.96 -5.30 49.51
N PRO A 142 -15.23 -4.89 49.36
CA PRO A 142 -16.23 -5.00 50.43
C PRO A 142 -16.61 -6.46 50.75
N GLU A 143 -16.40 -7.39 49.82
CA GLU A 143 -16.76 -8.80 49.98
C GLU A 143 -15.67 -9.62 50.68
N CYS A 144 -14.38 -9.33 50.45
CA CYS A 144 -13.27 -10.14 50.94
C CYS A 144 -12.17 -9.35 51.66
N GLY A 145 -12.27 -8.03 51.76
CA GLY A 145 -11.30 -7.17 52.45
C GLY A 145 -9.96 -7.02 51.73
N ALA A 146 -9.77 -7.60 50.52
CA ALA A 146 -8.52 -7.49 49.77
C ALA A 146 -8.24 -6.05 49.35
N ARG A 147 -7.01 -5.61 49.58
CA ARG A 147 -6.52 -4.29 49.17
C ARG A 147 -5.81 -4.39 47.82
N PHE A 148 -6.09 -3.49 46.89
CA PHE A 148 -5.49 -3.46 45.57
C PHE A 148 -5.67 -2.06 44.93
N TYR A 149 -5.00 -1.85 43.80
CA TYR A 149 -5.15 -0.65 42.99
C TYR A 149 -5.84 -0.98 41.68
N ALA A 150 -6.65 -0.06 41.16
CA ALA A 150 -7.13 -0.14 39.78
C ALA A 150 -5.95 -0.09 38.81
N PRO A 151 -5.94 -0.90 37.74
CA PRO A 151 -4.85 -0.85 36.77
C PRO A 151 -4.75 0.54 36.12
N SER A 152 -3.52 1.03 35.99
CA SER A 152 -3.22 2.24 35.28
C SER A 152 -3.48 2.10 33.77
N ALA A 153 -3.58 3.19 33.05
CA ALA A 153 -3.74 3.16 31.59
C ALA A 153 -2.56 2.44 30.87
N GLU A 154 -1.37 2.41 31.50
CA GLU A 154 -0.19 1.69 30.98
C GLU A 154 -0.31 0.17 31.20
N GLU A 155 -0.85 -0.27 32.31
CA GLU A 155 -1.14 -1.69 32.59
C GLU A 155 -2.28 -2.25 31.72
N LEU A 156 -3.04 -1.38 31.05
CA LEU A 156 -4.04 -1.73 30.03
C LEU A 156 -3.50 -1.65 28.59
N ALA A 157 -2.20 -1.36 28.40
CA ALA A 157 -1.59 -1.22 27.10
C ALA A 157 -1.00 -2.53 26.60
N PHE A 158 -1.45 -3.02 25.44
CA PHE A 158 -0.95 -4.25 24.83
C PHE A 158 0.50 -4.13 24.27
N ASN A 159 1.02 -2.93 24.12
CA ASN A 159 2.40 -2.66 23.75
C ASN A 159 3.32 -2.40 24.94
N SER A 160 2.82 -2.58 26.15
CA SER A 160 3.51 -2.43 27.42
C SER A 160 3.09 -3.54 28.42
N GLN A 161 2.75 -3.18 29.66
CA GLN A 161 2.47 -4.11 30.75
C GLN A 161 1.20 -4.95 30.56
N GLY A 162 0.21 -4.45 29.80
CA GLY A 162 -1.03 -5.15 29.45
C GLY A 162 -0.88 -6.18 28.32
N ALA A 163 0.33 -6.39 27.77
CA ALA A 163 0.55 -7.31 26.67
C ALA A 163 0.25 -8.77 27.05
N CYS A 164 -0.38 -9.49 26.14
CA CYS A 164 -0.48 -10.94 26.24
C CYS A 164 0.93 -11.56 26.24
N ARG A 165 1.23 -12.43 27.21
CA ARG A 165 2.57 -13.01 27.35
C ARG A 165 2.94 -13.92 26.18
N THR A 166 2.00 -14.64 25.62
CA THR A 166 2.21 -15.61 24.53
C THR A 166 2.55 -14.93 23.21
N CYS A 167 1.79 -13.91 22.82
CA CYS A 167 2.03 -13.20 21.55
C CYS A 167 2.81 -11.88 21.73
N GLY A 168 3.19 -11.49 22.93
CA GLY A 168 3.89 -10.24 23.19
C GLY A 168 3.13 -8.99 22.71
N GLY A 169 1.79 -9.03 22.69
CA GLY A 169 0.94 -7.91 22.24
C GLY A 169 0.73 -7.82 20.71
N THR A 170 1.12 -8.83 19.94
CA THR A 170 0.88 -8.84 18.48
C THR A 170 -0.53 -9.32 18.11
N GLY A 171 -1.18 -10.10 19.00
CA GLY A 171 -2.50 -10.71 18.75
C GLY A 171 -2.43 -11.99 17.94
N THR A 172 -1.29 -12.31 17.34
CA THR A 172 -1.06 -13.48 16.50
C THR A 172 0.21 -14.20 16.91
N VAL A 173 0.30 -15.47 16.56
CA VAL A 173 1.48 -16.32 16.74
C VAL A 173 1.87 -16.91 15.41
N GLN A 174 3.16 -17.10 15.20
CA GLN A 174 3.65 -17.82 14.02
C GLN A 174 3.67 -19.31 14.36
N THR A 175 2.95 -20.09 13.58
CA THR A 175 2.92 -21.56 13.65
C THR A 175 3.44 -22.17 12.36
N VAL A 176 3.93 -23.38 12.44
CA VAL A 176 4.40 -24.10 11.25
C VAL A 176 3.19 -24.52 10.40
N ASP A 177 3.20 -24.16 9.13
CA ASP A 177 2.17 -24.58 8.19
C ASP A 177 2.51 -25.96 7.61
N ARG A 178 1.84 -27.00 8.10
CA ARG A 178 2.06 -28.38 7.66
C ARG A 178 1.87 -28.57 6.16
N ALA A 179 0.97 -27.83 5.52
CA ALA A 179 0.72 -27.96 4.08
C ALA A 179 1.94 -27.55 3.23
N THR A 180 2.80 -26.70 3.77
CA THR A 180 4.02 -26.23 3.07
C THR A 180 5.22 -27.14 3.28
N LEU A 181 5.15 -28.04 4.26
CA LEU A 181 6.25 -28.95 4.58
C LEU A 181 6.44 -30.04 3.53
N VAL A 182 5.35 -30.52 2.93
CA VAL A 182 5.34 -31.50 1.84
C VAL A 182 4.41 -30.98 0.73
N PRO A 183 4.89 -30.05 -0.12
CA PRO A 183 4.06 -29.40 -1.12
C PRO A 183 3.66 -30.32 -2.28
N ASP A 184 4.42 -31.39 -2.52
CA ASP A 184 4.14 -32.41 -3.56
C ASP A 184 4.28 -33.82 -2.96
N GLU A 185 3.15 -34.42 -2.64
CA GLU A 185 3.08 -35.76 -2.07
C GLU A 185 3.37 -36.87 -3.09
N SER A 186 3.49 -36.56 -4.38
CA SER A 186 3.85 -37.53 -5.42
C SER A 186 5.36 -37.83 -5.44
N LEU A 187 6.17 -36.96 -4.83
CA LEU A 187 7.61 -37.15 -4.69
C LEU A 187 7.94 -38.08 -3.51
N THR A 188 9.06 -38.78 -3.65
CA THR A 188 9.66 -39.56 -2.55
C THR A 188 10.46 -38.63 -1.64
N ILE A 189 10.76 -39.09 -0.40
CA ILE A 189 11.64 -38.32 0.50
C ILE A 189 13.05 -38.19 -0.09
N ASP A 190 13.51 -39.24 -0.81
CA ASP A 190 14.81 -39.21 -1.51
C ASP A 190 14.85 -38.19 -2.67
N GLU A 191 13.72 -37.95 -3.33
CA GLU A 191 13.55 -36.90 -4.35
C GLU A 191 13.31 -35.51 -3.78
N GLY A 192 13.15 -35.40 -2.45
CA GLY A 192 13.02 -34.11 -1.77
C GLY A 192 11.60 -33.71 -1.45
N ALA A 193 10.66 -34.60 -1.25
CA ALA A 193 9.28 -34.30 -0.86
C ALA A 193 9.19 -33.39 0.36
N VAL A 194 10.12 -33.52 1.34
CA VAL A 194 10.14 -32.73 2.57
C VAL A 194 10.93 -31.43 2.35
N ALA A 195 10.25 -30.38 1.97
CA ALA A 195 10.81 -29.08 1.59
C ALA A 195 11.73 -28.40 2.65
N PRO A 196 11.44 -28.44 3.98
CA PRO A 196 12.34 -27.89 4.99
C PRO A 196 13.72 -28.55 5.02
N TRP A 197 13.81 -29.87 4.80
CA TRP A 197 15.08 -30.57 4.82
C TRP A 197 15.99 -30.16 3.65
N ASN A 198 15.41 -29.78 2.52
CA ASN A 198 16.16 -29.34 1.34
C ASN A 198 16.69 -27.88 1.47
N SER A 199 16.01 -27.04 2.25
CA SER A 199 16.30 -25.59 2.29
C SER A 199 16.84 -25.08 3.60
N LEU A 200 16.57 -25.76 4.74
CA LEU A 200 16.94 -25.32 6.09
C LEU A 200 17.90 -26.28 6.81
N MET A 201 18.06 -27.52 6.32
CA MET A 201 18.88 -28.56 6.92
C MET A 201 19.89 -29.14 5.92
N TRP A 202 20.73 -30.02 6.41
CA TRP A 202 21.69 -30.75 5.60
C TRP A 202 21.04 -31.98 4.95
N SER A 203 21.51 -32.38 3.78
CA SER A 203 21.01 -33.52 3.00
C SER A 203 21.02 -34.88 3.72
N LEU A 204 21.69 -34.96 4.86
CA LEU A 204 21.75 -36.16 5.72
C LEU A 204 20.43 -36.50 6.39
N MET A 205 19.48 -35.60 6.47
CA MET A 205 18.22 -35.84 7.19
C MET A 205 17.41 -37.00 6.59
N THR A 206 17.52 -37.21 5.28
CA THR A 206 16.90 -38.36 4.58
C THR A 206 17.43 -39.70 5.10
N ASP A 207 18.75 -39.81 5.28
CA ASP A 207 19.38 -41.04 5.78
C ASP A 207 19.01 -41.28 7.26
N VAL A 208 18.95 -40.24 8.06
CA VAL A 208 18.51 -40.32 9.46
C VAL A 208 17.03 -40.73 9.54
N CYS A 209 16.18 -40.18 8.65
CA CYS A 209 14.76 -40.54 8.57
C CYS A 209 14.56 -42.01 8.24
N ARG A 210 15.38 -42.56 7.33
CA ARG A 210 15.40 -43.98 7.03
C ARG A 210 15.77 -44.80 8.26
N ALA A 211 16.73 -44.36 9.05
CA ALA A 211 17.11 -44.99 10.31
C ALA A 211 16.04 -44.86 11.41
N MET A 212 15.08 -43.95 11.27
CA MET A 212 13.86 -43.90 12.10
C MET A 212 12.80 -44.93 11.69
N GLY A 213 13.02 -45.69 10.61
CA GLY A 213 12.10 -46.70 10.13
C GLY A 213 11.09 -46.21 9.11
N VAL A 214 11.33 -45.09 8.47
CA VAL A 214 10.50 -44.52 7.40
C VAL A 214 11.04 -44.94 6.02
N ARG A 215 10.16 -45.36 5.14
CA ARG A 215 10.50 -45.68 3.74
C ARG A 215 10.70 -44.36 2.98
N THR A 216 11.92 -44.13 2.49
CA THR A 216 12.25 -42.84 1.81
C THR A 216 12.20 -42.92 0.29
N ASP A 217 12.02 -44.15 -0.25
CA ASP A 217 12.03 -44.48 -1.68
C ASP A 217 10.64 -44.65 -2.31
N VAL A 218 9.56 -44.48 -1.53
CA VAL A 218 8.19 -44.50 -2.01
C VAL A 218 7.57 -43.07 -1.98
N PRO A 219 6.57 -42.76 -2.86
CA PRO A 219 5.88 -41.47 -2.83
C PRO A 219 5.33 -41.16 -1.44
N PHE A 220 5.42 -39.92 -1.00
CA PHE A 220 5.02 -39.52 0.35
C PHE A 220 3.56 -39.85 0.66
N ARG A 221 2.66 -39.76 -0.34
CA ARG A 221 1.25 -40.15 -0.21
C ARG A 221 1.07 -41.63 0.16
N ASP A 222 2.01 -42.50 -0.23
CA ASP A 222 1.96 -43.95 -0.05
C ASP A 222 2.62 -44.43 1.25
N LEU A 223 3.13 -43.51 2.07
CA LEU A 223 3.59 -43.75 3.43
C LEU A 223 2.40 -44.05 4.35
N THR A 224 2.64 -44.92 5.34
CA THR A 224 1.66 -45.15 6.41
C THR A 224 1.50 -43.94 7.31
N ASP A 225 0.38 -43.85 8.02
CA ASP A 225 0.13 -42.71 8.96
C ASP A 225 1.21 -42.62 10.02
N VAL A 226 1.76 -43.75 10.49
CA VAL A 226 2.87 -43.77 11.46
C VAL A 226 4.16 -43.20 10.85
N GLU A 227 4.50 -43.54 9.62
CA GLU A 227 5.65 -42.98 8.92
C GLU A 227 5.48 -41.48 8.68
N LYS A 228 4.29 -41.02 8.27
CA LYS A 228 3.97 -39.60 8.10
C LYS A 228 4.09 -38.84 9.41
N GLU A 229 3.61 -39.41 10.53
CA GLU A 229 3.71 -38.78 11.85
C GLU A 229 5.18 -38.65 12.30
N ILE A 230 6.02 -39.65 12.02
CA ILE A 230 7.46 -39.56 12.27
C ILE A 230 8.07 -38.43 11.47
N VAL A 231 7.72 -38.28 10.18
CA VAL A 231 8.24 -37.20 9.34
C VAL A 231 7.80 -35.83 9.84
N TYR A 232 6.52 -35.68 10.21
CA TYR A 232 6.00 -34.39 10.68
C TYR A 232 6.46 -34.03 12.09
N ASP A 233 6.32 -34.93 13.07
CA ASP A 233 6.44 -34.61 14.50
C ASP A 233 7.35 -35.57 15.28
N GLY A 234 8.04 -36.51 14.63
CA GLY A 234 8.88 -37.51 15.26
C GLY A 234 9.87 -36.91 16.27
N PRO A 235 10.20 -37.67 17.36
CA PRO A 235 11.07 -37.19 18.44
C PRO A 235 12.52 -36.96 17.94
N ALA A 236 13.19 -36.01 18.59
CA ALA A 236 14.61 -35.77 18.33
C ALA A 236 15.46 -36.90 18.95
N GLU A 237 15.82 -37.87 18.16
CA GLU A 237 16.64 -39.02 18.56
C GLU A 237 17.96 -39.03 17.81
N LYS A 238 19.04 -39.42 18.50
CA LYS A 238 20.32 -39.71 17.84
C LYS A 238 20.26 -41.07 17.17
N LYS A 239 20.55 -41.09 15.87
CA LYS A 239 20.69 -42.32 15.09
C LYS A 239 22.09 -42.40 14.54
N HIS A 240 22.58 -43.61 14.50
CA HIS A 240 23.83 -43.97 13.85
C HIS A 240 23.54 -44.21 12.38
N ILE A 241 24.23 -43.49 11.49
CA ILE A 241 24.02 -43.58 10.04
C ILE A 241 25.32 -43.80 9.30
N PHE A 242 25.25 -44.60 8.26
CA PHE A 242 26.29 -44.72 7.24
C PHE A 242 26.09 -43.60 6.21
N TYR A 243 27.08 -42.72 6.11
CA TYR A 243 27.07 -41.59 5.21
C TYR A 243 27.97 -41.80 3.99
N HIS A 244 27.38 -41.61 2.79
CA HIS A 244 28.15 -41.49 1.54
C HIS A 244 28.09 -40.05 1.03
N SER A 245 29.27 -39.42 0.89
CA SER A 245 29.36 -38.08 0.35
C SER A 245 28.97 -38.06 -1.13
N LYS A 246 28.02 -37.19 -1.52
CA LYS A 246 27.65 -37.00 -2.93
C LYS A 246 28.77 -36.41 -3.80
N ASN A 247 29.79 -35.81 -3.19
CA ASN A 247 30.86 -35.06 -3.87
C ASN A 247 32.26 -35.67 -3.68
N SER A 248 32.41 -36.74 -2.95
CA SER A 248 33.67 -37.45 -2.74
C SER A 248 33.43 -38.91 -2.44
N GLU A 249 34.40 -39.80 -2.75
CA GLU A 249 34.34 -41.26 -2.46
C GLU A 249 34.45 -41.58 -0.94
N GLN A 250 34.33 -40.63 -0.07
CA GLN A 250 34.42 -40.83 1.37
C GLN A 250 33.10 -41.34 1.94
N ALA A 251 33.11 -42.47 2.54
CA ALA A 251 32.07 -43.09 3.37
C ALA A 251 32.53 -43.06 4.82
N GLY A 252 31.64 -42.77 5.75
CA GLY A 252 31.93 -42.78 7.20
C GLY A 252 30.67 -43.05 8.03
N GLU A 253 30.88 -43.42 9.28
CA GLU A 253 29.81 -43.58 10.27
C GLU A 253 29.69 -42.30 11.05
N LEU A 254 28.44 -41.83 11.24
CA LEU A 254 28.15 -40.57 11.94
C LEU A 254 26.91 -40.73 12.83
N ASP A 255 27.02 -40.24 14.07
CA ASP A 255 25.85 -40.06 14.93
C ASP A 255 25.16 -38.74 14.63
N PHE A 256 23.96 -38.78 14.11
CA PHE A 256 23.20 -37.58 13.79
C PHE A 256 21.83 -37.57 14.48
N THR A 257 21.40 -36.39 14.95
CA THR A 257 20.10 -36.23 15.60
C THR A 257 19.02 -36.04 14.55
N TYR A 258 17.98 -36.87 14.61
CA TYR A 258 16.78 -36.70 13.81
C TYR A 258 16.03 -35.42 14.20
N TYR A 259 15.66 -34.63 13.19
CA TYR A 259 14.75 -33.49 13.34
C TYR A 259 13.59 -33.65 12.37
N SER A 260 12.39 -33.82 12.90
CA SER A 260 11.16 -33.83 12.10
C SER A 260 11.01 -32.56 11.27
N ALA A 261 10.12 -32.56 10.28
CA ALA A 261 9.90 -31.39 9.41
C ALA A 261 9.49 -30.16 10.21
N VAL A 262 8.57 -30.31 11.19
CA VAL A 262 8.13 -29.20 12.09
C VAL A 262 9.31 -28.70 12.92
N ARG A 263 10.04 -29.58 13.60
CA ARG A 263 11.18 -29.17 14.43
C ARG A 263 12.32 -28.55 13.64
N THR A 264 12.48 -28.94 12.38
CA THR A 264 13.45 -28.29 11.49
C THR A 264 13.13 -26.83 11.28
N VAL A 265 11.85 -26.50 11.03
CA VAL A 265 11.39 -25.10 10.89
C VAL A 265 11.52 -24.34 12.20
N GLU A 266 11.07 -24.90 13.34
CA GLU A 266 11.17 -24.29 14.67
C GLU A 266 12.63 -23.99 15.05
N ASN A 267 13.55 -24.94 14.85
CA ASN A 267 14.98 -24.75 15.10
C ASN A 267 15.59 -23.68 14.18
N ALA A 268 15.16 -23.63 12.92
CA ALA A 268 15.61 -22.61 12.01
C ALA A 268 15.10 -21.22 12.46
N LEU A 269 13.82 -21.11 12.83
CA LEU A 269 13.21 -19.88 13.33
C LEU A 269 13.93 -19.35 14.59
N SER A 270 14.25 -20.23 15.54
CA SER A 270 14.95 -19.83 16.78
C SER A 270 16.38 -19.31 16.54
N LYS A 271 16.99 -19.62 15.40
CA LYS A 271 18.36 -19.23 15.02
C LYS A 271 18.43 -18.07 14.04
N VAL A 272 17.30 -17.55 13.58
CA VAL A 272 17.25 -16.41 12.65
C VAL A 272 17.85 -15.16 13.30
N LYS A 273 18.82 -14.56 12.64
CA LYS A 273 19.49 -13.34 13.09
C LYS A 273 19.35 -12.19 12.10
N ASP A 274 18.96 -12.47 10.87
CA ASP A 274 18.87 -11.50 9.79
C ASP A 274 17.61 -11.71 8.93
N GLU A 275 17.29 -10.73 8.12
CA GLU A 275 16.13 -10.75 7.22
C GLU A 275 16.22 -11.85 6.16
N LYS A 276 17.43 -12.19 5.69
CA LYS A 276 17.62 -13.27 4.72
C LYS A 276 17.29 -14.63 5.33
N GLY A 277 17.69 -14.85 6.58
CA GLY A 277 17.31 -16.03 7.36
C GLY A 277 15.81 -16.12 7.54
N MET A 278 15.15 -15.00 7.89
CA MET A 278 13.70 -14.95 8.07
C MET A 278 12.95 -15.32 6.78
N LYS A 279 13.30 -14.75 5.63
CA LYS A 279 12.68 -15.08 4.34
C LYS A 279 12.77 -16.56 3.93
N ARG A 280 13.79 -17.27 4.42
CA ARG A 280 13.94 -18.71 4.16
C ARG A 280 13.00 -19.56 5.01
N VAL A 281 12.67 -19.11 6.21
CA VAL A 281 11.81 -19.82 7.17
C VAL A 281 10.34 -19.44 6.96
N GLU A 282 10.07 -18.19 6.64
CA GLU A 282 8.73 -17.59 6.53
C GLU A 282 7.78 -18.38 5.60
N LYS A 283 8.31 -18.96 4.53
CA LYS A 283 7.52 -19.78 3.59
C LYS A 283 6.91 -21.06 4.19
N PHE A 284 7.39 -21.45 5.38
CA PHE A 284 6.88 -22.59 6.14
C PHE A 284 6.05 -22.20 7.35
N LEU A 285 5.81 -20.88 7.53
CA LEU A 285 5.06 -20.36 8.66
C LEU A 285 3.73 -19.80 8.18
N ARG A 286 2.73 -19.97 9.04
CA ARG A 286 1.46 -19.25 8.93
C ARG A 286 1.24 -18.41 10.18
N GLN A 287 0.44 -17.40 10.03
CA GLN A 287 0.11 -16.51 11.13
C GLN A 287 -1.28 -16.86 11.65
N ASP A 288 -1.34 -17.44 12.85
CA ASP A 288 -2.57 -17.84 13.49
C ASP A 288 -2.96 -16.84 14.60
N ILE A 289 -4.25 -16.77 14.90
CA ILE A 289 -4.75 -15.98 16.04
C ILE A 289 -4.15 -16.58 17.34
N CYS A 290 -3.64 -15.71 18.20
CA CYS A 290 -3.08 -16.16 19.48
C CYS A 290 -4.14 -16.89 20.32
N PRO A 291 -3.91 -18.15 20.73
CA PRO A 291 -4.90 -18.95 21.47
C PRO A 291 -5.24 -18.37 22.85
N ASP A 292 -4.29 -17.70 23.51
CA ASP A 292 -4.50 -17.19 24.88
C ASP A 292 -5.31 -15.89 24.92
N CYS A 293 -5.06 -14.99 23.97
CA CYS A 293 -5.77 -13.71 23.97
C CYS A 293 -6.90 -13.63 22.93
N GLY A 294 -7.07 -14.63 22.06
CA GLY A 294 -8.08 -14.62 21.01
C GLY A 294 -7.97 -13.42 20.05
N GLY A 295 -6.73 -12.98 19.78
CA GLY A 295 -6.46 -11.82 18.93
C GLY A 295 -6.53 -10.45 19.63
N SER A 296 -7.00 -10.37 20.89
CA SER A 296 -7.18 -9.10 21.60
C SER A 296 -5.87 -8.39 21.96
N ARG A 297 -4.72 -9.04 21.85
CA ARG A 297 -3.37 -8.55 22.21
C ARG A 297 -3.14 -8.35 23.71
N LEU A 298 -4.21 -8.39 24.53
CA LEU A 298 -4.22 -8.07 25.94
C LEU A 298 -4.11 -9.33 26.81
N CYS A 299 -3.38 -9.23 27.93
CA CYS A 299 -3.38 -10.26 28.95
C CYS A 299 -4.74 -10.32 29.69
N ALA A 300 -5.00 -11.38 30.43
CA ALA A 300 -6.25 -11.58 31.16
C ALA A 300 -6.55 -10.45 32.16
N ALA A 301 -5.51 -9.94 32.85
CA ALA A 301 -5.66 -8.84 33.81
C ALA A 301 -6.11 -7.55 33.13
N ALA A 302 -5.58 -7.23 31.94
CA ALA A 302 -5.97 -6.05 31.19
C ALA A 302 -7.38 -6.16 30.56
N ARG A 303 -7.90 -7.38 30.39
CA ARG A 303 -9.29 -7.64 29.93
C ARG A 303 -10.31 -7.73 31.09
N ALA A 304 -9.84 -7.70 32.33
CA ALA A 304 -10.73 -7.82 33.48
C ALA A 304 -11.62 -6.60 33.78
N PRO A 305 -11.14 -5.33 33.65
CA PRO A 305 -11.98 -4.16 33.89
C PRO A 305 -13.20 -4.11 32.95
N ARG A 306 -14.34 -3.69 33.48
CA ARG A 306 -15.61 -3.59 32.72
C ARG A 306 -16.19 -2.18 32.83
N LEU A 307 -16.44 -1.55 31.71
CA LEU A 307 -17.13 -0.27 31.65
C LEU A 307 -18.53 -0.50 31.04
N GLN A 308 -19.58 -0.21 31.80
CA GLN A 308 -20.96 -0.59 31.45
C GLN A 308 -21.10 -2.11 31.12
N GLY A 309 -20.37 -2.97 31.82
CA GLY A 309 -20.39 -4.41 31.59
C GLY A 309 -19.47 -4.91 30.44
N ILE A 310 -18.97 -4.03 29.59
CA ILE A 310 -18.14 -4.35 28.40
C ILE A 310 -16.65 -4.34 28.79
N PRO A 311 -15.86 -5.38 28.47
CA PRO A 311 -14.42 -5.38 28.66
C PRO A 311 -13.70 -4.58 27.54
N LEU A 312 -12.45 -4.17 27.80
CA LEU A 312 -11.68 -3.31 26.89
C LEU A 312 -11.49 -3.91 25.49
N ASP A 313 -11.26 -5.19 25.41
CA ASP A 313 -11.05 -5.88 24.12
C ASP A 313 -12.32 -5.93 23.27
N GLU A 314 -13.50 -6.08 23.87
CA GLU A 314 -14.77 -5.99 23.16
C GLU A 314 -15.05 -4.56 22.66
N ALA A 315 -14.78 -3.55 23.51
CA ALA A 315 -14.91 -2.16 23.11
C ALA A 315 -13.96 -1.80 21.93
N CYS A 316 -12.75 -2.35 21.92
CA CYS A 316 -11.80 -2.15 20.82
C CYS A 316 -12.24 -2.79 19.51
N ARG A 317 -13.12 -3.79 19.53
CA ARG A 317 -13.67 -4.47 18.34
C ARG A 317 -14.91 -3.76 17.77
N MET A 318 -15.52 -2.84 18.51
CA MET A 318 -16.60 -2.02 17.99
C MET A 318 -16.11 -1.16 16.82
N THR A 319 -16.98 -0.91 15.84
CA THR A 319 -16.69 0.14 14.86
C THR A 319 -16.57 1.48 15.56
N LEU A 320 -15.80 2.41 15.00
CA LEU A 320 -15.65 3.74 15.59
C LEU A 320 -17.02 4.43 15.77
N SER A 321 -17.94 4.23 14.82
CA SER A 321 -19.31 4.78 14.90
C SER A 321 -20.08 4.22 16.10
N ASP A 322 -20.04 2.90 16.30
CA ASP A 322 -20.71 2.24 17.43
C ASP A 322 -20.04 2.61 18.75
N LEU A 323 -18.70 2.68 18.75
CA LEU A 323 -17.92 3.05 19.93
C LEU A 323 -18.22 4.49 20.38
N VAL A 324 -18.38 5.45 19.45
CA VAL A 324 -18.75 6.83 19.76
C VAL A 324 -20.16 6.89 20.35
N ALA A 325 -21.11 6.15 19.78
CA ALA A 325 -22.46 6.06 20.30
C ALA A 325 -22.48 5.49 21.74
N TRP A 326 -21.73 4.43 21.98
CA TRP A 326 -21.60 3.81 23.30
C TRP A 326 -20.90 4.72 24.32
N VAL A 327 -19.77 5.37 23.96
CA VAL A 327 -19.05 6.33 24.82
C VAL A 327 -19.95 7.50 25.24
N SER A 328 -20.84 7.96 24.35
CA SER A 328 -21.80 9.01 24.67
C SER A 328 -22.71 8.69 25.86
N GLY A 329 -23.00 7.41 26.09
CA GLY A 329 -23.81 6.92 27.22
C GLY A 329 -23.03 6.74 28.53
N VAL A 330 -21.69 6.74 28.50
CA VAL A 330 -20.85 6.42 29.68
C VAL A 330 -21.08 7.39 30.86
N PRO A 331 -21.09 8.72 30.67
CA PRO A 331 -21.28 9.64 31.80
C PRO A 331 -22.62 9.42 32.53
N ALA A 332 -23.69 9.15 31.80
CA ALA A 332 -25.02 8.95 32.37
C ALA A 332 -25.13 7.66 33.21
N ALA A 333 -24.35 6.64 32.91
CA ALA A 333 -24.34 5.36 33.59
C ALA A 333 -23.50 5.35 34.90
N LEU A 334 -22.78 6.44 35.19
CA LEU A 334 -21.91 6.56 36.37
C LEU A 334 -22.56 7.32 37.51
N PRO A 335 -22.10 7.12 38.76
CA PRO A 335 -22.48 7.94 39.88
C PRO A 335 -22.36 9.44 39.62
N GLU A 336 -23.26 10.24 40.14
CA GLU A 336 -23.38 11.67 39.85
C GLU A 336 -22.06 12.43 40.09
N GLU A 337 -21.36 12.09 41.14
CA GLU A 337 -20.07 12.71 41.52
C GLU A 337 -18.93 12.41 40.53
N MET A 338 -19.04 11.35 39.71
CA MET A 338 -18.02 10.98 38.70
C MET A 338 -18.33 11.58 37.31
N ARG A 339 -19.58 12.04 37.07
CA ARG A 339 -20.04 12.51 35.76
C ARG A 339 -19.19 13.62 35.17
N PRO A 340 -18.77 14.68 35.91
CA PRO A 340 -17.99 15.76 35.32
C PRO A 340 -16.64 15.26 34.77
N MET A 341 -15.95 14.38 35.50
CA MET A 341 -14.70 13.76 35.05
C MET A 341 -14.94 12.85 33.81
N ALA A 342 -15.96 12.03 33.89
CA ALA A 342 -16.33 11.14 32.80
C ALA A 342 -16.67 11.92 31.52
N GLN A 343 -17.41 13.01 31.66
CA GLN A 343 -17.78 13.88 30.54
C GLN A 343 -16.53 14.48 29.87
N SER A 344 -15.59 15.01 30.63
CA SER A 344 -14.35 15.58 30.09
C SER A 344 -13.53 14.55 29.31
N ILE A 345 -13.39 13.30 29.83
CA ILE A 345 -12.65 12.25 29.13
C ILE A 345 -13.40 11.79 27.87
N CYS A 346 -14.72 11.66 27.93
CA CYS A 346 -15.55 11.24 26.79
C CYS A 346 -15.56 12.30 25.69
N GLU A 347 -15.67 13.59 26.02
CA GLU A 347 -15.62 14.71 25.08
C GLU A 347 -14.28 14.77 24.34
N SER A 348 -13.16 14.56 25.07
CA SER A 348 -11.85 14.47 24.41
C SER A 348 -11.76 13.35 23.39
N PHE A 349 -12.30 12.16 23.70
CA PHE A 349 -12.40 11.04 22.77
C PHE A 349 -13.29 11.38 21.57
N GLN A 350 -14.49 11.91 21.82
CA GLN A 350 -15.49 12.20 20.79
C GLN A 350 -15.01 13.26 19.79
N THR A 351 -14.25 14.27 20.25
CA THR A 351 -13.69 15.31 19.39
C THR A 351 -12.77 14.73 18.31
N VAL A 352 -11.89 13.80 18.69
CA VAL A 352 -10.99 13.13 17.74
C VAL A 352 -11.76 12.15 16.87
N ALA A 353 -12.65 11.37 17.46
CA ALA A 353 -13.43 10.36 16.77
C ALA A 353 -14.36 10.96 15.69
N LYS A 354 -14.98 12.12 15.97
CA LYS A 354 -15.81 12.85 15.00
C LYS A 354 -15.04 13.16 13.72
N ARG A 355 -13.84 13.72 13.84
CA ARG A 355 -12.99 14.04 12.66
C ARG A 355 -12.66 12.80 11.84
N LEU A 356 -12.39 11.67 12.50
CA LEU A 356 -12.17 10.40 11.81
C LEU A 356 -13.42 9.90 11.08
N MET A 357 -14.60 10.10 11.68
CA MET A 357 -15.86 9.78 11.04
C MET A 357 -16.14 10.69 9.84
N ASP A 358 -15.89 11.99 9.95
CA ASP A 358 -16.02 12.96 8.86
C ASP A 358 -15.09 12.59 7.68
N LEU A 359 -13.90 12.03 7.97
CA LEU A 359 -12.98 11.46 6.98
C LEU A 359 -13.39 10.06 6.47
N GLY A 360 -14.58 9.56 6.80
CA GLY A 360 -15.10 8.28 6.32
C GLY A 360 -14.45 7.04 6.95
N LEU A 361 -13.84 7.15 8.15
CA LEU A 361 -13.21 6.03 8.86
C LEU A 361 -14.07 5.43 9.98
N GLY A 362 -15.36 5.78 10.03
CA GLY A 362 -16.28 5.34 11.07
C GLY A 362 -16.50 3.82 11.16
N TYR A 363 -16.23 3.10 10.09
CA TYR A 363 -16.36 1.63 10.02
C TYR A 363 -15.16 0.86 10.59
N LEU A 364 -14.04 1.53 10.87
CA LEU A 364 -12.84 0.87 11.41
C LEU A 364 -12.98 0.63 12.91
N ALA A 365 -12.47 -0.50 13.37
CA ALA A 365 -12.36 -0.82 14.79
C ALA A 365 -10.97 -0.42 15.32
N LEU A 366 -10.87 -0.10 16.62
CA LEU A 366 -9.60 0.35 17.21
C LEU A 366 -8.52 -0.73 17.23
N ASP A 367 -8.90 -2.01 17.27
CA ASP A 367 -7.98 -3.15 17.23
C ASP A 367 -7.50 -3.51 15.81
N ARG A 368 -8.08 -2.89 14.75
CA ARG A 368 -7.67 -3.13 13.36
C ARG A 368 -6.17 -2.90 13.21
N ALA A 369 -5.44 -3.90 12.75
CA ALA A 369 -3.99 -3.81 12.55
C ALA A 369 -3.68 -2.71 11.53
N ALA A 370 -2.82 -1.75 11.87
CA ALA A 370 -2.52 -0.60 11.01
C ALA A 370 -1.85 -1.00 9.69
N ALA A 371 -1.15 -2.14 9.66
CA ALA A 371 -0.57 -2.71 8.44
C ALA A 371 -1.61 -3.19 7.43
N THR A 372 -2.86 -3.47 7.87
CA THR A 372 -3.96 -3.91 7.00
C THR A 372 -4.82 -2.77 6.48
N LEU A 373 -4.52 -1.54 6.86
CA LEU A 373 -5.19 -0.36 6.35
C LEU A 373 -4.72 -0.04 4.93
N SER A 374 -5.63 0.40 4.08
CA SER A 374 -5.29 0.93 2.75
C SER A 374 -4.42 2.17 2.85
N THR A 375 -3.82 2.58 1.75
CA THR A 375 -2.98 3.79 1.70
C THR A 375 -3.79 5.03 2.09
N GLY A 376 -5.00 5.20 1.54
CA GLY A 376 -5.88 6.32 1.86
C GLY A 376 -6.36 6.30 3.32
N GLU A 377 -6.68 5.14 3.90
CA GLU A 377 -7.05 5.01 5.32
C GLU A 377 -5.90 5.43 6.23
N ARG A 378 -4.66 5.02 5.93
CA ARG A 378 -3.47 5.43 6.70
C ARG A 378 -3.21 6.93 6.60
N GLN A 379 -3.37 7.52 5.43
CA GLN A 379 -3.18 8.96 5.21
C GLN A 379 -4.22 9.77 5.98
N ARG A 380 -5.50 9.38 5.91
CA ARG A 380 -6.58 10.04 6.68
C ARG A 380 -6.41 9.91 8.19
N MET A 381 -5.93 8.74 8.65
CA MET A 381 -5.58 8.54 10.06
C MET A 381 -4.48 9.52 10.51
N GLN A 382 -3.45 9.74 9.68
CA GLN A 382 -2.38 10.70 9.96
C GLN A 382 -2.88 12.15 9.93
N LEU A 383 -3.76 12.48 8.98
CA LEU A 383 -4.38 13.80 8.88
C LEU A 383 -5.18 14.14 10.14
N ALA A 384 -6.06 13.22 10.58
CA ALA A 384 -6.84 13.41 11.81
C ALA A 384 -5.95 13.62 13.05
N ARG A 385 -4.80 12.94 13.09
CA ARG A 385 -3.80 13.12 14.16
C ARG A 385 -3.11 14.49 14.09
N ALA A 386 -2.75 14.96 12.89
CA ALA A 386 -2.10 16.25 12.70
C ALA A 386 -2.97 17.41 13.19
N VAL A 387 -4.27 17.37 12.86
CA VAL A 387 -5.24 18.43 13.24
C VAL A 387 -5.54 18.44 14.74
N ARG A 388 -5.39 17.31 15.44
CA ARG A 388 -5.64 17.23 16.88
C ARG A 388 -4.79 18.21 17.70
N ASN A 389 -3.56 18.48 17.28
CA ASN A 389 -2.57 19.19 18.10
C ASN A 389 -2.81 20.69 18.19
N ARG A 390 -3.80 21.27 17.46
CA ARG A 390 -4.14 22.70 17.43
C ARG A 390 -2.90 23.61 17.38
N THR A 391 -1.92 23.22 16.55
CA THR A 391 -0.75 24.05 16.30
C THR A 391 -1.16 25.26 15.46
N THR A 392 -0.46 26.37 15.62
CA THR A 392 -0.67 27.59 14.82
C THR A 392 0.62 27.95 14.08
N GLY A 393 0.50 28.59 12.92
CA GLY A 393 1.65 29.05 12.14
C GLY A 393 2.43 27.91 11.49
N VAL A 394 1.78 26.79 11.17
CA VAL A 394 2.37 25.62 10.50
C VAL A 394 1.90 25.58 9.06
N LEU A 395 2.79 25.16 8.15
CA LEU A 395 2.47 24.83 6.78
C LEU A 395 2.19 23.32 6.68
N TYR A 396 0.93 22.96 6.44
CA TYR A 396 0.54 21.58 6.18
C TYR A 396 0.62 21.29 4.68
N VAL A 397 1.40 20.29 4.32
CA VAL A 397 1.54 19.79 2.95
C VAL A 397 0.78 18.48 2.84
N LEU A 398 -0.30 18.47 2.08
CA LEU A 398 -1.18 17.32 1.85
C LEU A 398 -0.96 16.82 0.41
N ASP A 399 -0.37 15.64 0.28
CA ASP A 399 -0.05 15.04 -1.01
C ASP A 399 -1.11 14.00 -1.38
N GLU A 400 -2.01 14.34 -2.29
CA GLU A 400 -3.16 13.56 -2.76
C GLU A 400 -4.07 13.02 -1.62
N PRO A 401 -4.59 13.88 -0.74
CA PRO A 401 -5.39 13.41 0.40
C PRO A 401 -6.77 12.85 -0.01
N SER A 402 -7.21 13.04 -1.24
CA SER A 402 -8.44 12.48 -1.81
C SER A 402 -8.36 11.01 -2.17
N ILE A 403 -7.15 10.40 -2.15
CA ILE A 403 -6.94 9.00 -2.55
C ILE A 403 -7.91 8.04 -1.86
N GLY A 404 -8.65 7.25 -2.67
CA GLY A 404 -9.60 6.24 -2.19
C GLY A 404 -10.79 6.83 -1.42
N LEU A 405 -11.04 8.15 -1.55
CA LEU A 405 -12.25 8.79 -1.05
C LEU A 405 -13.38 8.69 -2.07
N HIS A 406 -14.52 8.25 -1.58
CA HIS A 406 -15.77 8.44 -2.31
C HIS A 406 -16.15 9.94 -2.30
N PRO A 407 -16.74 10.49 -3.38
CA PRO A 407 -17.14 11.91 -3.45
C PRO A 407 -17.94 12.41 -2.22
N ALA A 408 -18.78 11.58 -1.63
CA ALA A 408 -19.50 11.92 -0.40
C ALA A 408 -18.61 12.24 0.81
N ASN A 409 -17.35 11.81 0.83
CA ASN A 409 -16.40 12.05 1.92
C ASN A 409 -15.48 13.25 1.67
N ILE A 410 -15.49 13.84 0.48
CA ILE A 410 -14.66 15.02 0.16
C ILE A 410 -15.03 16.21 1.04
N THR A 411 -16.33 16.42 1.30
CA THR A 411 -16.80 17.49 2.20
C THR A 411 -16.18 17.38 3.60
N GLY A 412 -16.04 16.15 4.14
CA GLY A 412 -15.38 15.95 5.43
C GLY A 412 -13.89 16.33 5.40
N LEU A 413 -13.18 15.97 4.31
CA LEU A 413 -11.79 16.35 4.10
C LEU A 413 -11.64 17.88 3.99
N THR A 414 -12.51 18.54 3.24
CA THR A 414 -12.52 20.01 3.12
C THR A 414 -12.76 20.67 4.48
N GLY A 415 -13.70 20.14 5.28
CA GLY A 415 -13.95 20.61 6.63
C GLY A 415 -12.71 20.53 7.53
N VAL A 416 -11.95 19.45 7.46
CA VAL A 416 -10.68 19.29 8.20
C VAL A 416 -9.64 20.31 7.74
N MET A 417 -9.51 20.60 6.46
CA MET A 417 -8.60 21.64 5.95
C MET A 417 -9.02 23.03 6.41
N GLN A 418 -10.30 23.34 6.42
CA GLN A 418 -10.85 24.61 6.94
C GLN A 418 -10.58 24.76 8.44
N ASP A 419 -10.69 23.69 9.25
CA ASP A 419 -10.31 23.69 10.66
C ASP A 419 -8.83 24.11 10.84
N LEU A 420 -7.92 23.57 9.99
CA LEU A 420 -6.50 23.95 10.02
C LEU A 420 -6.29 25.44 9.73
N ILE A 421 -6.99 25.99 8.74
CA ILE A 421 -6.93 27.42 8.41
C ILE A 421 -7.48 28.26 9.56
N HIS A 422 -8.60 27.84 10.15
CA HIS A 422 -9.21 28.56 11.28
C HIS A 422 -8.28 28.59 12.50
N ASP A 423 -7.50 27.53 12.73
CA ASP A 423 -6.47 27.48 13.77
C ASP A 423 -5.20 28.30 13.42
N GLY A 424 -5.20 29.08 12.33
CA GLY A 424 -4.11 29.99 11.94
C GLY A 424 -2.94 29.30 11.22
N ASN A 425 -3.21 28.23 10.48
CA ASN A 425 -2.23 27.49 9.68
C ASN A 425 -2.39 27.80 8.19
N SER A 426 -1.49 27.25 7.38
CA SER A 426 -1.55 27.28 5.92
C SER A 426 -1.61 25.84 5.38
N VAL A 427 -2.38 25.61 4.31
CA VAL A 427 -2.52 24.28 3.70
C VAL A 427 -2.10 24.33 2.25
N ILE A 428 -1.14 23.48 1.87
CA ILE A 428 -0.81 23.18 0.47
C ILE A 428 -1.43 21.83 0.13
N LEU A 429 -2.29 21.84 -0.86
CA LEU A 429 -3.02 20.67 -1.34
C LEU A 429 -2.49 20.28 -2.73
N VAL A 430 -1.80 19.16 -2.85
CA VAL A 430 -1.50 18.57 -4.17
C VAL A 430 -2.60 17.56 -4.44
N ASP A 431 -3.41 17.80 -5.45
CA ASP A 431 -4.47 16.88 -5.83
C ASP A 431 -4.79 16.96 -7.33
N HIS A 432 -5.56 16.01 -7.82
CA HIS A 432 -6.04 15.93 -9.20
C HIS A 432 -7.57 15.95 -9.29
N ASP A 433 -8.26 15.66 -8.18
CA ASP A 433 -9.72 15.67 -8.11
C ASP A 433 -10.24 17.11 -8.19
N THR A 434 -11.06 17.37 -9.21
CA THR A 434 -11.64 18.70 -9.45
C THR A 434 -12.58 19.16 -8.35
N GLN A 435 -13.23 18.23 -7.63
CA GLN A 435 -14.13 18.58 -6.51
C GLN A 435 -13.34 19.19 -5.37
N ILE A 436 -12.20 18.60 -4.98
CA ILE A 436 -11.40 19.13 -3.88
C ILE A 436 -10.59 20.37 -4.30
N LEU A 437 -10.13 20.43 -5.57
CA LEU A 437 -9.41 21.59 -6.09
C LEU A 437 -10.32 22.82 -6.19
N SER A 438 -11.61 22.66 -6.45
CA SER A 438 -12.59 23.77 -6.48
C SER A 438 -12.79 24.43 -5.11
N GLU A 439 -12.46 23.75 -4.02
CA GLU A 439 -12.55 24.27 -2.65
C GLU A 439 -11.28 25.05 -2.22
N ALA A 440 -10.26 25.14 -3.08
CA ALA A 440 -9.06 25.90 -2.78
C ALA A 440 -9.28 27.42 -2.94
N ASP A 441 -8.69 28.22 -2.04
CA ASP A 441 -8.72 29.69 -2.14
C ASP A 441 -7.83 30.22 -3.28
N TRP A 442 -6.77 29.45 -3.60
CA TRP A 442 -5.78 29.78 -4.61
C TRP A 442 -5.27 28.53 -5.27
N LEU A 443 -5.06 28.57 -6.59
CA LEU A 443 -4.50 27.44 -7.33
C LEU A 443 -3.22 27.86 -8.04
N ILE A 444 -2.23 26.98 -8.03
CA ILE A 444 -0.99 27.07 -8.81
C ILE A 444 -0.94 25.85 -9.73
N GLU A 445 -0.92 26.07 -11.02
CA GLU A 445 -0.88 24.99 -12.00
C GLU A 445 0.52 24.84 -12.60
N MET A 446 1.06 23.64 -12.48
CA MET A 446 2.38 23.24 -12.98
C MET A 446 2.26 22.60 -14.36
N GLY A 447 3.16 22.90 -15.25
CA GLY A 447 3.14 22.38 -16.60
C GLY A 447 4.28 22.89 -17.49
N PRO A 448 4.04 23.00 -18.81
CA PRO A 448 2.82 22.61 -19.56
C PRO A 448 2.72 21.11 -19.84
N GLN A 449 3.82 20.36 -19.67
CA GLN A 449 3.94 18.93 -19.95
C GLN A 449 4.60 18.20 -18.78
N ALA A 450 4.79 16.89 -18.92
CA ALA A 450 5.52 16.06 -17.99
C ALA A 450 7.04 16.10 -18.25
N GLY A 451 7.84 15.74 -17.25
CA GLY A 451 9.29 15.56 -17.36
C GLY A 451 10.03 16.83 -17.80
N ALA A 452 10.90 16.69 -18.81
CA ALA A 452 11.69 17.81 -19.34
C ALA A 452 10.84 18.92 -19.97
N GLY A 453 9.62 18.63 -20.41
CA GLY A 453 8.65 19.62 -20.92
C GLY A 453 7.87 20.34 -19.84
N GLY A 454 7.98 19.93 -18.58
CA GLY A 454 7.32 20.51 -17.42
C GLY A 454 8.17 21.50 -16.63
N GLY A 455 7.88 21.62 -15.35
CA GLY A 455 8.68 22.39 -14.39
C GLY A 455 8.46 23.89 -14.42
N GLN A 456 7.35 24.37 -14.97
CA GLN A 456 6.98 25.78 -15.02
C GLN A 456 5.62 26.00 -14.36
N VAL A 457 5.39 27.20 -13.81
CA VAL A 457 4.05 27.64 -13.43
C VAL A 457 3.36 28.17 -14.68
N ILE A 458 2.25 27.54 -15.10
CA ILE A 458 1.52 27.93 -16.32
C ILE A 458 0.32 28.81 -16.00
N ALA A 459 -0.25 28.69 -14.81
CA ALA A 459 -1.33 29.53 -14.32
C ALA A 459 -1.29 29.61 -12.79
N GLN A 460 -1.70 30.74 -12.22
CA GLN A 460 -1.93 30.88 -10.78
C GLN A 460 -3.00 31.93 -10.51
N GLY A 461 -3.78 31.72 -9.46
CA GLY A 461 -4.85 32.65 -9.10
C GLY A 461 -6.01 31.98 -8.35
N SER A 462 -7.10 32.73 -8.18
CA SER A 462 -8.36 32.18 -7.67
C SER A 462 -8.96 31.19 -8.68
N ILE A 463 -9.84 30.30 -8.23
CA ILE A 463 -10.49 29.30 -9.11
C ILE A 463 -11.13 29.97 -10.36
N PRO A 464 -11.92 31.07 -10.24
CA PRO A 464 -12.46 31.74 -11.44
C PRO A 464 -11.38 32.29 -12.39
N ALA A 465 -10.23 32.71 -11.87
CA ALA A 465 -9.11 33.18 -12.68
C ALA A 465 -8.46 32.03 -13.48
N ILE A 466 -8.34 30.84 -12.86
CA ILE A 466 -7.84 29.62 -13.51
C ILE A 466 -8.80 29.14 -14.60
N GLU A 467 -10.11 29.12 -14.33
CA GLU A 467 -11.16 28.75 -15.31
C GLU A 467 -11.17 29.64 -16.55
N ALA A 468 -10.84 30.92 -16.37
CA ALA A 468 -10.77 31.91 -17.46
C ALA A 468 -9.42 31.92 -18.21
N ASN A 469 -8.38 31.25 -17.67
CA ASN A 469 -7.03 31.27 -18.21
C ASN A 469 -6.88 30.26 -19.37
N ALA A 470 -6.66 30.76 -20.59
CA ALA A 470 -6.50 29.92 -21.78
C ALA A 470 -5.26 28.99 -21.73
N ALA A 471 -4.25 29.29 -20.91
CA ALA A 471 -3.07 28.44 -20.73
C ALA A 471 -3.30 27.31 -19.74
N SER A 472 -4.34 27.40 -18.90
CA SER A 472 -4.69 26.40 -17.92
C SER A 472 -5.20 25.11 -18.59
N ARG A 473 -4.68 23.97 -18.14
CA ARG A 473 -5.15 22.65 -18.56
C ARG A 473 -6.25 22.11 -17.66
N ILE A 474 -6.20 22.46 -16.36
CA ILE A 474 -7.22 22.04 -15.38
C ILE A 474 -8.46 22.94 -15.46
N GLY A 475 -8.32 24.21 -15.83
CA GLY A 475 -9.40 25.21 -15.86
C GLY A 475 -10.64 24.78 -16.64
N PRO A 476 -10.54 24.20 -17.85
CA PRO A 476 -11.69 23.68 -18.57
C PRO A 476 -12.46 22.59 -17.83
N PHE A 477 -11.80 21.74 -17.04
CA PHE A 477 -12.41 20.69 -16.22
C PHE A 477 -13.10 21.29 -14.98
N LEU A 478 -12.45 22.24 -14.31
CA LEU A 478 -13.05 22.96 -13.17
C LEU A 478 -14.33 23.71 -13.59
N ALA A 479 -14.30 24.35 -14.77
CA ALA A 479 -15.45 25.06 -15.35
C ALA A 479 -16.54 24.11 -15.90
N GLY A 480 -16.35 22.80 -15.87
CA GLY A 480 -17.28 21.82 -16.47
C GLY A 480 -17.36 21.89 -18.01
N LYS A 481 -16.45 22.62 -18.68
CA LYS A 481 -16.40 22.78 -20.16
C LYS A 481 -15.71 21.60 -20.84
N ALA A 482 -14.81 20.90 -20.14
CA ALA A 482 -14.17 19.68 -20.61
C ALA A 482 -14.66 18.48 -19.78
N GLN A 483 -14.86 17.35 -20.45
CA GLN A 483 -15.26 16.09 -19.83
C GLN A 483 -14.49 14.95 -20.46
N CYS A 484 -14.17 13.93 -19.67
CA CYS A 484 -13.65 12.67 -20.19
C CYS A 484 -14.79 11.89 -20.84
N LEU A 485 -14.56 11.37 -22.04
CA LEU A 485 -15.58 10.65 -22.81
C LEU A 485 -15.01 9.36 -23.40
N ARG A 486 -15.84 8.32 -23.37
CA ARG A 486 -15.59 7.02 -23.99
C ARG A 486 -16.89 6.52 -24.67
N PRO A 487 -16.84 5.86 -25.83
CA PRO A 487 -17.99 5.16 -26.39
C PRO A 487 -18.54 4.11 -25.41
N GLN A 488 -19.82 4.14 -25.11
CA GLN A 488 -20.51 3.17 -24.26
C GLN A 488 -21.39 2.24 -25.09
N ALA A 489 -21.50 0.99 -24.62
CA ALA A 489 -22.40 0.03 -25.24
C ALA A 489 -23.89 0.37 -24.98
N PRO A 490 -24.79 0.21 -25.97
CA PRO A 490 -26.22 0.33 -25.73
C PRO A 490 -26.69 -0.65 -24.64
N GLN A 491 -27.65 -0.22 -23.83
CA GLN A 491 -28.21 -1.04 -22.74
C GLN A 491 -28.70 -2.42 -23.22
N SER A 492 -29.29 -2.47 -24.43
CA SER A 492 -29.77 -3.71 -25.05
C SER A 492 -28.66 -4.71 -25.40
N GLU A 493 -27.40 -4.25 -25.51
CA GLU A 493 -26.26 -5.06 -25.93
C GLU A 493 -25.26 -5.36 -24.79
N LEU A 494 -25.57 -4.95 -23.56
CA LEU A 494 -24.65 -5.11 -22.43
C LEU A 494 -24.18 -6.57 -22.25
N PHE A 495 -25.11 -7.52 -22.31
CA PHE A 495 -24.85 -8.95 -22.11
C PHE A 495 -24.79 -9.77 -23.41
N ALA A 496 -24.71 -9.13 -24.57
CA ALA A 496 -24.69 -9.80 -25.87
C ALA A 496 -23.49 -10.74 -26.07
N LEU A 497 -22.35 -10.48 -25.43
CA LEU A 497 -21.14 -11.27 -25.50
C LEU A 497 -21.03 -12.33 -24.36
N GLY A 498 -22.06 -12.44 -23.51
CA GLY A 498 -22.09 -13.35 -22.38
C GLY A 498 -21.94 -12.64 -21.04
N ARG A 499 -21.82 -13.43 -19.94
CA ARG A 499 -21.76 -12.89 -18.57
C ARG A 499 -20.96 -13.77 -17.63
N ILE A 500 -20.15 -13.18 -16.79
CA ILE A 500 -19.54 -13.85 -15.64
C ILE A 500 -20.59 -13.82 -14.52
N GLN A 501 -20.82 -14.97 -13.87
CA GLN A 501 -21.74 -15.07 -12.72
C GLN A 501 -20.96 -15.45 -11.48
N LEU A 502 -21.18 -14.75 -10.36
CA LEU A 502 -20.56 -15.02 -9.06
C LEU A 502 -21.62 -15.09 -7.98
N SER A 503 -21.63 -16.17 -7.20
CA SER A 503 -22.44 -16.33 -5.99
C SER A 503 -21.52 -16.54 -4.79
N THR A 504 -21.72 -15.74 -3.72
CA THR A 504 -20.89 -15.81 -2.50
C THR A 504 -21.73 -16.06 -1.25
N ASN A 505 -21.11 -16.67 -0.24
CA ASN A 505 -21.56 -16.58 1.15
C ASN A 505 -21.01 -15.30 1.78
N ALA A 506 -21.36 -15.05 3.04
CA ALA A 506 -20.81 -13.91 3.77
C ALA A 506 -19.29 -14.03 3.95
N ILE A 507 -18.59 -12.93 3.73
CA ILE A 507 -17.15 -12.78 4.01
C ILE A 507 -16.88 -11.40 4.59
N HIS A 508 -16.20 -11.30 5.71
CA HIS A 508 -15.98 -10.05 6.45
C HIS A 508 -17.29 -9.30 6.67
N THR A 509 -17.43 -8.11 6.10
CA THR A 509 -18.65 -7.30 6.15
C THR A 509 -19.55 -7.52 4.94
N VAL A 510 -19.09 -8.21 3.90
CA VAL A 510 -19.85 -8.49 2.69
C VAL A 510 -20.85 -9.61 2.97
N LYS A 511 -22.11 -9.34 2.73
CA LYS A 511 -23.25 -10.28 2.87
C LYS A 511 -23.27 -11.24 1.68
N PRO A 512 -24.03 -12.34 1.74
CA PRO A 512 -24.19 -13.21 0.58
C PRO A 512 -24.70 -12.42 -0.62
N LEU A 513 -24.03 -12.58 -1.76
CA LEU A 513 -24.30 -11.85 -3.00
C LEU A 513 -24.42 -12.80 -4.19
N ASP A 514 -25.29 -12.41 -5.13
CA ASP A 514 -25.38 -12.98 -6.47
C ASP A 514 -25.20 -11.83 -7.47
N ILE A 515 -24.16 -11.86 -8.29
CA ILE A 515 -23.84 -10.79 -9.25
C ILE A 515 -23.61 -11.35 -10.65
N GLU A 516 -23.92 -10.54 -11.65
CA GLU A 516 -23.63 -10.78 -13.06
C GLU A 516 -22.79 -9.64 -13.61
N ILE A 517 -21.76 -9.97 -14.39
CA ILE A 517 -20.84 -9.01 -14.99
C ILE A 517 -20.81 -9.23 -16.49
N PRO A 518 -21.10 -8.22 -17.33
CA PRO A 518 -21.09 -8.37 -18.78
C PRO A 518 -19.67 -8.57 -19.31
N LYS A 519 -19.53 -9.51 -20.26
CA LYS A 519 -18.27 -9.77 -20.98
C LYS A 519 -18.02 -8.72 -22.05
N GLY A 520 -16.72 -8.44 -22.32
CA GLY A 520 -16.31 -7.51 -23.38
C GLY A 520 -16.80 -6.08 -23.12
N ARG A 521 -16.92 -5.67 -21.87
CA ARG A 521 -17.41 -4.35 -21.44
C ARG A 521 -16.54 -3.79 -20.32
N LEU A 522 -16.65 -2.47 -20.09
CA LEU A 522 -16.11 -1.80 -18.92
C LEU A 522 -17.13 -1.87 -17.77
N THR A 523 -16.83 -2.67 -16.76
CA THR A 523 -17.61 -2.72 -15.51
C THR A 523 -16.86 -1.98 -14.42
N VAL A 524 -17.52 -1.03 -13.74
CA VAL A 524 -16.97 -0.31 -12.59
C VAL A 524 -17.64 -0.79 -11.31
N VAL A 525 -16.84 -1.20 -10.33
CA VAL A 525 -17.29 -1.53 -8.97
C VAL A 525 -16.99 -0.32 -8.08
N THR A 526 -18.03 0.34 -7.63
CA THR A 526 -17.97 1.59 -6.85
C THR A 526 -18.73 1.50 -5.54
N GLY A 527 -18.79 2.59 -4.78
CA GLY A 527 -19.47 2.70 -3.49
C GLY A 527 -18.57 3.31 -2.41
N VAL A 528 -19.16 3.68 -1.29
CA VAL A 528 -18.45 4.35 -0.19
C VAL A 528 -17.26 3.52 0.35
N SER A 529 -16.31 4.19 1.04
CA SER A 529 -15.17 3.49 1.65
C SER A 529 -15.66 2.45 2.67
N GLY A 530 -15.05 1.24 2.64
CA GLY A 530 -15.44 0.14 3.52
C GLY A 530 -16.75 -0.58 3.13
N SER A 531 -17.34 -0.31 1.97
CA SER A 531 -18.56 -1.01 1.49
C SER A 531 -18.32 -2.45 1.02
N GLY A 532 -17.07 -2.90 0.90
CA GLY A 532 -16.72 -4.26 0.52
C GLY A 532 -16.29 -4.46 -0.93
N LYS A 533 -16.00 -3.41 -1.70
CA LYS A 533 -15.56 -3.47 -3.11
C LYS A 533 -14.35 -4.39 -3.32
N THR A 534 -13.27 -4.13 -2.57
CA THR A 534 -12.03 -4.91 -2.63
C THR A 534 -12.27 -6.38 -2.28
N THR A 535 -13.07 -6.65 -1.25
CA THR A 535 -13.44 -8.01 -0.85
C THR A 535 -14.24 -8.73 -1.95
N LEU A 536 -15.21 -8.04 -2.58
CA LEU A 536 -15.98 -8.61 -3.68
C LEU A 536 -15.09 -8.96 -4.88
N VAL A 537 -14.21 -8.04 -5.28
CA VAL A 537 -13.41 -8.22 -6.50
C VAL A 537 -12.13 -9.03 -6.23
N LEU A 538 -11.30 -8.58 -5.27
CA LEU A 538 -9.96 -9.16 -5.08
C LEU A 538 -9.94 -10.41 -4.20
N GLU A 539 -10.89 -10.57 -3.27
CA GLU A 539 -10.93 -11.73 -2.40
C GLU A 539 -11.94 -12.80 -2.87
N SER A 540 -12.95 -12.42 -3.68
CA SER A 540 -13.99 -13.36 -4.13
C SER A 540 -13.93 -13.64 -5.63
N LEU A 541 -14.08 -12.62 -6.49
CA LEU A 541 -14.16 -12.79 -7.94
C LEU A 541 -12.85 -13.30 -8.54
N VAL A 542 -11.73 -12.63 -8.27
CA VAL A 542 -10.43 -12.98 -8.84
C VAL A 542 -9.95 -14.37 -8.39
N PRO A 543 -9.94 -14.72 -7.08
CA PRO A 543 -9.56 -16.06 -6.65
C PRO A 543 -10.54 -17.14 -7.13
N GLY A 544 -11.85 -16.83 -7.14
CA GLY A 544 -12.87 -17.76 -7.64
C GLY A 544 -12.68 -18.09 -9.12
N LEU A 545 -12.47 -17.07 -9.98
CA LEU A 545 -12.20 -17.27 -11.41
C LEU A 545 -10.91 -18.05 -11.64
N ASN A 546 -9.82 -17.71 -10.94
CA ASN A 546 -8.57 -18.44 -11.07
C ASN A 546 -8.74 -19.91 -10.67
N ALA A 547 -9.45 -20.19 -9.59
CA ALA A 547 -9.73 -21.57 -9.18
C ALA A 547 -10.57 -22.32 -10.23
N ALA A 548 -11.62 -21.71 -10.78
CA ALA A 548 -12.46 -22.30 -11.80
C ALA A 548 -11.70 -22.58 -13.12
N ILE A 549 -10.89 -21.61 -13.57
CA ILE A 549 -10.08 -21.73 -14.79
C ILE A 549 -9.04 -22.86 -14.67
N HIS A 550 -8.41 -23.01 -13.52
CA HIS A 550 -7.36 -24.03 -13.29
C HIS A 550 -7.89 -25.33 -12.69
N GLY A 551 -9.22 -25.49 -12.52
CA GLY A 551 -9.81 -26.70 -11.94
C GLY A 551 -9.45 -26.93 -10.47
N GLN A 552 -9.16 -25.84 -9.73
CA GLN A 552 -8.83 -25.88 -8.31
C GLN A 552 -10.08 -25.75 -7.44
N LYS A 553 -9.96 -26.06 -6.15
CA LYS A 553 -11.04 -25.88 -5.18
C LYS A 553 -11.36 -24.38 -5.04
N LEU A 554 -12.65 -24.03 -5.13
CA LEU A 554 -13.10 -22.67 -4.90
C LEU A 554 -12.81 -22.20 -3.46
N PRO A 555 -12.57 -20.89 -3.24
CA PRO A 555 -12.55 -20.31 -1.90
C PRO A 555 -13.82 -20.65 -1.11
N GLU A 556 -13.72 -20.89 0.20
CA GLU A 556 -14.85 -21.40 1.03
C GLU A 556 -16.11 -20.52 0.99
N HIS A 557 -15.92 -19.22 0.83
CA HIS A 557 -17.01 -18.25 0.73
C HIS A 557 -17.58 -18.11 -0.69
N VAL A 558 -16.97 -18.67 -1.72
CA VAL A 558 -17.46 -18.65 -3.09
C VAL A 558 -18.32 -19.90 -3.31
N ARG A 559 -19.65 -19.72 -3.41
CA ARG A 559 -20.61 -20.83 -3.64
C ARG A 559 -20.51 -21.38 -5.04
N SER A 560 -20.48 -20.48 -6.02
CA SER A 560 -20.35 -20.84 -7.44
C SER A 560 -19.79 -19.66 -8.24
N ILE A 561 -19.11 -19.99 -9.32
CA ILE A 561 -18.64 -19.02 -10.30
C ILE A 561 -18.69 -19.62 -11.69
N VAL A 562 -19.19 -18.85 -12.66
CA VAL A 562 -19.23 -19.24 -14.08
C VAL A 562 -18.33 -18.27 -14.86
N PRO A 563 -17.18 -18.70 -15.36
CA PRO A 563 -16.24 -17.86 -16.12
C PRO A 563 -16.75 -17.46 -17.51
N ASP A 564 -17.69 -18.18 -18.07
CA ASP A 564 -18.27 -17.97 -19.41
C ASP A 564 -17.21 -17.74 -20.52
N GLY A 565 -16.20 -18.60 -20.57
CA GLY A 565 -15.13 -18.53 -21.56
C GLY A 565 -13.95 -17.62 -21.23
N ILE A 566 -13.92 -16.98 -20.08
CA ILE A 566 -12.70 -16.30 -19.57
C ILE A 566 -11.63 -17.35 -19.28
N THR A 567 -10.45 -17.17 -19.86
CA THR A 567 -9.31 -18.11 -19.77
C THR A 567 -8.17 -17.59 -18.92
N GLN A 568 -8.10 -16.26 -18.69
CA GLN A 568 -7.04 -15.61 -17.91
C GLN A 568 -7.59 -14.44 -17.10
N VAL A 569 -7.08 -14.28 -15.88
CA VAL A 569 -7.34 -13.11 -15.04
C VAL A 569 -6.04 -12.36 -14.81
N LYS A 570 -6.03 -11.07 -15.12
CA LYS A 570 -4.87 -10.17 -15.00
C LYS A 570 -5.19 -9.06 -14.04
N LEU A 571 -4.55 -9.08 -12.86
CA LEU A 571 -4.70 -8.06 -11.84
C LEU A 571 -3.65 -6.96 -12.02
N ILE A 572 -4.12 -5.72 -12.15
CA ILE A 572 -3.31 -4.51 -12.27
C ILE A 572 -3.59 -3.65 -11.03
N ASP A 573 -2.79 -3.82 -10.00
CA ASP A 573 -2.90 -3.11 -8.72
C ASP A 573 -1.78 -2.07 -8.55
N ALA A 574 -1.94 -1.17 -7.56
CA ALA A 574 -0.96 -0.14 -7.22
C ALA A 574 0.24 -0.67 -6.38
N ALA A 575 0.35 -1.98 -6.18
CA ALA A 575 1.47 -2.56 -5.44
C ALA A 575 2.81 -2.20 -6.14
N PRO A 576 3.87 -1.88 -5.39
CA PRO A 576 5.17 -1.54 -5.97
C PRO A 576 5.68 -2.62 -6.93
N ILE A 577 6.24 -2.19 -8.05
CA ILE A 577 6.86 -3.07 -9.02
C ILE A 577 8.28 -3.37 -8.56
N GLY A 578 8.52 -4.61 -8.17
CA GLY A 578 9.84 -5.06 -7.74
C GLY A 578 10.26 -4.51 -6.37
N ILE A 579 10.93 -5.34 -5.59
CA ILE A 579 11.49 -4.97 -4.27
C ILE A 579 12.95 -4.52 -4.44
N ASN A 580 13.50 -4.66 -5.65
CA ASN A 580 14.92 -4.51 -5.92
C ASN A 580 15.18 -3.23 -6.72
N VAL A 581 16.03 -2.36 -6.19
CA VAL A 581 16.56 -1.15 -6.87
C VAL A 581 17.19 -1.42 -8.25
N ARG A 582 17.45 -2.68 -8.58
CA ARG A 582 17.93 -3.11 -9.90
C ARG A 582 16.85 -3.25 -10.95
N SER A 583 15.58 -3.16 -10.59
CA SER A 583 14.47 -3.14 -11.55
C SER A 583 14.29 -1.72 -12.10
N THR A 584 14.28 -1.57 -13.42
CA THR A 584 14.08 -0.29 -14.10
C THR A 584 12.90 -0.34 -15.05
N VAL A 585 12.40 0.82 -15.48
CA VAL A 585 11.35 0.93 -16.50
C VAL A 585 11.68 0.09 -17.72
N ALA A 586 12.92 0.20 -18.24
CA ALA A 586 13.35 -0.58 -19.41
C ALA A 586 13.38 -2.08 -19.17
N THR A 587 13.76 -2.55 -17.97
CA THR A 587 13.77 -3.99 -17.67
C THR A 587 12.36 -4.53 -17.54
N TYR A 588 11.49 -3.82 -16.87
CA TYR A 588 10.11 -4.26 -16.66
C TYR A 588 9.29 -4.27 -17.96
N ALA A 589 9.47 -3.24 -18.80
CA ALA A 589 8.86 -3.19 -20.13
C ALA A 589 9.55 -4.12 -21.17
N ASN A 590 10.51 -4.95 -20.74
CA ASN A 590 11.31 -5.83 -21.61
C ASN A 590 12.11 -5.10 -22.73
N VAL A 591 12.29 -3.81 -22.63
CA VAL A 591 13.07 -2.98 -23.58
C VAL A 591 14.55 -3.28 -23.43
N HIS A 592 15.06 -3.37 -22.21
CA HIS A 592 16.47 -3.57 -21.90
C HIS A 592 17.05 -4.84 -22.52
N ASP A 593 16.30 -5.96 -22.55
CA ASP A 593 16.77 -7.20 -23.15
C ASP A 593 16.97 -7.08 -24.67
N GLU A 594 16.11 -6.33 -25.35
CA GLU A 594 16.27 -6.06 -26.78
C GLU A 594 17.44 -5.11 -27.03
N LEU A 595 17.62 -4.08 -26.19
CA LEU A 595 18.77 -3.18 -26.29
C LEU A 595 20.08 -3.96 -26.16
N ARG A 596 20.21 -4.85 -25.16
CA ARG A 596 21.40 -5.70 -24.97
C ARG A 596 21.75 -6.53 -26.21
N LYS A 597 20.74 -7.13 -26.87
CA LYS A 597 20.93 -7.89 -28.11
C LYS A 597 21.41 -6.99 -29.25
N LYS A 598 20.87 -5.78 -29.36
CA LYS A 598 21.26 -4.83 -30.41
C LYS A 598 22.66 -4.29 -30.19
N PHE A 599 23.05 -3.95 -28.97
CA PHE A 599 24.41 -3.49 -28.65
C PHE A 599 25.45 -4.59 -28.84
N ALA A 600 25.16 -5.84 -28.47
CA ALA A 600 26.06 -6.97 -28.72
C ALA A 600 26.31 -7.22 -30.23
N ALA A 601 25.41 -6.77 -31.10
CA ALA A 601 25.56 -6.91 -32.55
C ALA A 601 26.37 -5.76 -33.19
N THR A 602 26.73 -4.71 -32.43
CA THR A 602 27.52 -3.59 -32.94
C THR A 602 28.98 -3.99 -33.27
N PRO A 603 29.63 -3.30 -34.23
CA PRO A 603 31.05 -3.56 -34.55
C PRO A 603 31.96 -3.43 -33.31
N ASP A 604 31.78 -2.37 -32.51
CA ASP A 604 32.58 -2.09 -31.32
C ASP A 604 32.49 -3.23 -30.28
N ALA A 605 31.26 -3.76 -30.04
CA ALA A 605 31.02 -4.87 -29.11
C ALA A 605 31.67 -6.17 -29.61
N ARG A 606 31.55 -6.47 -30.93
CA ARG A 606 32.16 -7.65 -31.53
C ARG A 606 33.69 -7.59 -31.46
N GLN A 607 34.28 -6.43 -31.72
CA GLN A 607 35.72 -6.22 -31.63
C GLN A 607 36.23 -6.41 -30.18
N ALA A 608 35.45 -5.95 -29.20
CA ALA A 608 35.75 -6.10 -27.77
C ALA A 608 35.36 -7.49 -27.21
N GLY A 609 34.69 -8.36 -27.99
CA GLY A 609 34.31 -9.70 -27.60
C GLY A 609 33.12 -9.76 -26.63
N TYR A 610 32.31 -8.68 -26.53
CA TYR A 610 31.15 -8.63 -25.66
C TYR A 610 29.92 -9.29 -26.27
N LYS A 611 29.20 -10.04 -25.42
CA LYS A 611 27.94 -10.72 -25.74
C LYS A 611 26.76 -9.99 -25.07
N ALA A 612 25.54 -10.31 -25.44
CA ALA A 612 24.33 -9.67 -24.86
C ALA A 612 24.23 -9.79 -23.31
N GLY A 613 24.76 -10.86 -22.71
CA GLY A 613 24.87 -11.02 -21.26
C GLY A 613 25.79 -10.00 -20.61
N ASP A 614 26.87 -9.56 -21.28
CA ASP A 614 27.85 -8.64 -20.73
C ASP A 614 27.29 -7.22 -20.55
N PHE A 615 26.23 -6.87 -21.30
CA PHE A 615 25.51 -5.61 -21.19
C PHE A 615 24.44 -5.60 -20.08
N SER A 616 24.33 -6.66 -19.27
CA SER A 616 23.45 -6.65 -18.10
C SER A 616 24.13 -5.91 -16.95
N TYR A 617 23.54 -4.84 -16.46
CA TYR A 617 24.02 -4.17 -15.25
C TYR A 617 23.79 -4.99 -13.96
N ASN A 618 23.03 -6.10 -14.02
CA ASN A 618 22.81 -6.99 -12.88
C ASN A 618 23.92 -8.05 -12.75
N THR A 619 24.36 -8.63 -13.86
CA THR A 619 25.27 -9.79 -13.86
C THR A 619 26.38 -9.69 -14.91
N GLY A 620 26.33 -8.68 -15.81
CA GLY A 620 27.26 -8.56 -16.93
C GLY A 620 28.63 -7.97 -16.55
N LYS A 621 29.60 -8.13 -17.44
CA LYS A 621 30.97 -7.61 -17.26
C LYS A 621 31.03 -6.08 -17.33
N LEU A 622 30.08 -5.45 -18.05
CA LEU A 622 30.00 -4.00 -18.23
C LEU A 622 29.22 -3.29 -17.11
N ARG A 623 28.89 -3.97 -16.01
CA ARG A 623 28.29 -3.33 -14.83
C ARG A 623 29.31 -2.47 -14.09
N CYS A 624 28.87 -1.43 -13.43
CA CYS A 624 29.73 -0.60 -12.60
C CYS A 624 30.32 -1.43 -11.45
N PRO A 625 31.66 -1.48 -11.30
CA PRO A 625 32.29 -2.29 -10.24
C PRO A 625 32.15 -1.66 -8.85
N VAL A 626 31.86 -0.36 -8.75
CA VAL A 626 31.77 0.36 -7.45
C VAL A 626 30.40 0.16 -6.80
N CYS A 627 29.31 0.34 -7.56
CA CYS A 627 27.94 0.17 -7.04
C CYS A 627 27.35 -1.21 -7.38
N ASP A 628 28.10 -2.08 -8.02
CA ASP A 628 27.64 -3.40 -8.47
C ASP A 628 26.33 -3.36 -9.29
N GLY A 629 26.17 -2.28 -10.07
CA GLY A 629 25.02 -2.07 -10.96
C GLY A 629 23.74 -1.54 -10.29
N THR A 630 23.81 -1.09 -9.04
CA THR A 630 22.65 -0.43 -8.37
C THR A 630 22.46 1.01 -8.81
N GLY A 631 23.53 1.69 -9.26
CA GLY A 631 23.50 3.13 -9.61
C GLY A 631 23.72 4.04 -8.41
N SER A 632 23.42 3.59 -7.21
CA SER A 632 23.56 4.30 -5.94
C SER A 632 24.45 3.54 -4.96
N ILE A 633 24.94 4.23 -3.94
CA ILE A 633 25.68 3.67 -2.80
C ILE A 633 24.92 4.07 -1.54
N SER A 634 24.56 3.06 -0.74
CA SER A 634 24.04 3.28 0.61
C SER A 634 25.21 3.51 1.56
N LEU A 635 25.21 4.65 2.22
CA LEU A 635 26.15 4.97 3.29
C LEU A 635 25.47 4.67 4.63
N ASP A 636 25.93 3.61 5.30
CA ASP A 636 25.61 3.37 6.71
C ASP A 636 26.30 4.45 7.56
N VAL A 637 25.55 5.47 7.91
CA VAL A 637 26.00 6.51 8.84
C VAL A 637 25.48 6.13 10.21
N GLN A 638 26.34 5.57 11.06
CA GLN A 638 26.01 5.19 12.44
C GLN A 638 25.12 6.26 13.09
N PHE A 639 23.91 5.83 13.54
CA PHE A 639 22.86 6.64 14.18
C PHE A 639 22.03 7.58 13.27
N LEU A 640 22.18 7.49 11.94
CA LEU A 640 21.30 8.17 10.98
C LEU A 640 20.64 7.11 10.07
N PRO A 641 19.50 7.42 9.44
CA PRO A 641 18.99 6.60 8.35
C PRO A 641 20.03 6.45 7.25
N ASP A 642 20.11 5.29 6.62
CA ASP A 642 20.98 5.06 5.47
C ASP A 642 20.78 6.16 4.42
N VAL A 643 21.86 6.81 4.03
CA VAL A 643 21.83 7.86 3.00
C VAL A 643 22.22 7.23 1.69
N GLU A 644 21.31 7.20 0.74
CA GLU A 644 21.59 6.80 -0.63
C GLU A 644 22.15 7.99 -1.42
N ILE A 645 23.33 7.81 -2.00
CA ILE A 645 23.95 8.79 -2.89
C ILE A 645 24.17 8.18 -4.27
N PRO A 646 24.06 8.96 -5.37
CA PRO A 646 24.45 8.49 -6.68
C PRO A 646 25.90 7.98 -6.67
N CYS A 647 26.15 6.85 -7.28
CA CYS A 647 27.49 6.26 -7.34
C CYS A 647 28.47 7.27 -7.97
N PRO A 648 29.59 7.62 -7.32
CA PRO A 648 30.52 8.63 -7.81
C PRO A 648 31.22 8.21 -9.11
N GLU A 649 31.36 6.90 -9.36
CA GLU A 649 31.99 6.37 -10.57
C GLU A 649 31.05 6.38 -11.78
N CYS A 650 29.85 5.81 -11.68
CA CYS A 650 28.92 5.71 -12.80
C CYS A 650 27.86 6.82 -12.81
N ARG A 651 27.77 7.66 -11.78
CA ARG A 651 26.82 8.77 -11.66
C ARG A 651 25.36 8.37 -11.91
N GLY A 652 24.99 7.18 -11.44
CA GLY A 652 23.64 6.64 -11.61
C GLY A 652 23.44 5.75 -12.84
N SER A 653 24.34 5.78 -13.85
CA SER A 653 24.17 5.01 -15.10
C SER A 653 24.18 3.49 -14.93
N ARG A 654 24.66 2.96 -13.79
CA ARG A 654 24.81 1.52 -13.47
C ARG A 654 25.87 0.77 -14.24
N TYR A 655 26.50 1.40 -15.23
CA TYR A 655 27.48 0.82 -16.14
C TYR A 655 28.89 1.28 -15.85
N ALA A 656 29.85 0.42 -16.18
CA ALA A 656 31.26 0.76 -16.23
C ALA A 656 31.55 1.71 -17.42
N LYS A 657 32.66 2.45 -17.37
CA LYS A 657 33.05 3.43 -18.40
C LYS A 657 33.17 2.82 -19.78
N GLU A 658 33.59 1.57 -19.87
CA GLU A 658 33.73 0.82 -21.12
C GLU A 658 32.42 0.68 -21.88
N ALA A 659 31.29 0.57 -21.17
CA ALA A 659 29.98 0.52 -21.82
C ALA A 659 29.63 1.82 -22.57
N GLY A 660 30.15 2.97 -22.11
CA GLY A 660 30.02 4.27 -22.76
C GLY A 660 30.84 4.41 -24.05
N GLN A 661 31.76 3.49 -24.32
CA GLN A 661 32.60 3.49 -25.51
C GLN A 661 32.06 2.61 -26.66
N ILE A 662 31.00 1.86 -26.39
CA ILE A 662 30.35 1.00 -27.36
C ILE A 662 29.13 1.73 -27.91
N PHE A 663 29.15 1.98 -29.22
CA PHE A 663 28.14 2.82 -29.85
C PHE A 663 27.29 2.05 -30.86
N TYR A 664 26.03 2.38 -30.87
CA TYR A 664 25.11 2.14 -31.96
C TYR A 664 25.00 3.41 -32.80
N THR A 665 25.11 3.29 -34.08
CA THR A 665 24.89 4.42 -35.03
C THR A 665 23.53 4.27 -35.67
N SER A 666 22.64 5.23 -35.44
CA SER A 666 21.32 5.26 -36.06
C SER A 666 21.38 5.54 -37.59
N LYS A 667 20.30 5.28 -38.30
CA LYS A 667 20.22 5.62 -39.73
C LYS A 667 20.38 7.11 -39.99
N SER A 668 20.09 7.97 -39.04
CA SER A 668 20.33 9.41 -39.09
C SER A 668 21.80 9.81 -38.90
N GLY A 669 22.68 8.85 -38.60
CA GLY A 669 24.10 9.09 -38.37
C GLY A 669 24.45 9.43 -36.92
N THR A 670 23.46 9.53 -36.01
CA THR A 670 23.72 9.83 -34.60
C THR A 670 24.18 8.57 -33.84
N ARG A 671 25.19 8.76 -33.00
CA ARG A 671 25.78 7.67 -32.21
C ARG A 671 25.23 7.70 -30.78
N TYR A 672 24.81 6.55 -30.25
CA TYR A 672 24.31 6.39 -28.91
C TYR A 672 25.00 5.21 -28.22
N SER A 673 25.42 5.38 -26.97
CA SER A 673 25.83 4.27 -26.09
C SER A 673 24.62 3.74 -25.30
N LEU A 674 24.73 2.51 -24.74
CA LEU A 674 23.65 1.95 -23.92
C LEU A 674 23.37 2.78 -22.66
N PRO A 675 24.37 3.25 -21.88
CA PRO A 675 24.10 4.18 -20.79
C PRO A 675 23.34 5.42 -21.21
N GLN A 676 23.70 6.06 -22.34
CA GLN A 676 22.98 7.23 -22.84
C GLN A 676 21.51 6.94 -23.16
N LEU A 677 21.21 5.76 -23.77
CA LEU A 677 19.81 5.37 -24.01
C LEU A 677 19.05 5.13 -22.71
N MET A 678 19.70 4.56 -21.69
CA MET A 678 19.07 4.34 -20.38
C MET A 678 18.74 5.65 -19.65
N ASP A 679 19.49 6.71 -19.89
CA ASP A 679 19.26 8.05 -19.33
C ASP A 679 18.19 8.85 -20.09
N MET A 680 17.74 8.38 -21.27
CA MET A 680 16.68 9.03 -22.04
C MET A 680 15.30 8.73 -21.47
N ASP A 681 14.42 9.73 -21.54
CA ASP A 681 12.99 9.49 -21.42
C ASP A 681 12.44 8.68 -22.60
N VAL A 682 11.29 8.04 -22.41
CA VAL A 682 10.66 7.18 -23.42
C VAL A 682 10.41 7.91 -24.74
N ASN A 683 9.98 9.19 -24.69
CA ASN A 683 9.71 9.98 -25.91
C ASN A 683 10.99 10.22 -26.72
N THR A 684 12.08 10.58 -26.07
CA THR A 684 13.40 10.76 -26.70
C THR A 684 13.95 9.44 -27.20
N ALA A 685 13.82 8.36 -26.40
CA ALA A 685 14.26 7.02 -26.76
C ALA A 685 13.50 6.46 -27.99
N LEU A 686 12.23 6.79 -28.18
CA LEU A 686 11.44 6.45 -29.38
C LEU A 686 12.12 6.95 -30.66
N THR A 687 12.63 8.17 -30.65
CA THR A 687 13.34 8.76 -31.80
C THR A 687 14.72 8.10 -31.96
N ALA A 688 15.47 7.92 -30.90
CA ALA A 688 16.79 7.29 -30.92
C ALA A 688 16.75 5.82 -31.37
N CYS A 689 15.70 5.08 -31.02
CA CYS A 689 15.51 3.67 -31.33
C CYS A 689 14.57 3.42 -32.52
N ALA A 690 14.29 4.41 -33.37
CA ALA A 690 13.36 4.31 -34.49
C ALA A 690 13.68 3.16 -35.44
N ASP A 691 14.95 2.78 -35.58
CA ASP A 691 15.45 1.70 -36.41
C ASP A 691 15.14 0.27 -35.88
N TRP A 692 14.66 0.15 -34.67
CA TRP A 692 14.44 -1.13 -34.01
C TRP A 692 12.93 -1.38 -33.77
N PRO A 693 12.23 -2.08 -34.69
CA PRO A 693 10.77 -2.19 -34.65
C PRO A 693 10.22 -2.69 -33.31
N VAL A 694 10.85 -3.72 -32.71
CA VAL A 694 10.40 -4.31 -31.44
C VAL A 694 10.57 -3.32 -30.28
N VAL A 695 11.71 -2.63 -30.22
CA VAL A 695 11.95 -1.61 -29.18
C VAL A 695 10.97 -0.47 -29.35
N ARG A 696 10.82 0.03 -30.59
CA ARG A 696 9.87 1.10 -30.91
C ARG A 696 8.45 0.75 -30.49
N GLN A 697 7.98 -0.45 -30.81
CA GLN A 697 6.63 -0.90 -30.42
C GLN A 697 6.43 -0.84 -28.91
N ARG A 698 7.38 -1.37 -28.13
CA ARG A 698 7.30 -1.35 -26.65
C ARG A 698 7.34 0.06 -26.07
N LEU A 699 8.18 0.93 -26.63
CA LEU A 699 8.25 2.34 -26.23
C LEU A 699 6.98 3.11 -26.61
N THR A 700 6.37 2.81 -27.78
CA THR A 700 5.08 3.38 -28.18
C THR A 700 3.98 3.05 -27.18
N VAL A 701 3.89 1.79 -26.72
CA VAL A 701 2.94 1.40 -25.67
C VAL A 701 3.14 2.20 -24.39
N LEU A 702 4.39 2.42 -23.97
CA LEU A 702 4.66 3.26 -22.79
C LEU A 702 4.21 4.72 -23.02
N GLN A 703 4.44 5.27 -24.20
CA GLN A 703 4.00 6.61 -24.56
C GLN A 703 2.47 6.73 -24.57
N GLU A 704 1.78 5.78 -25.20
CA GLU A 704 0.30 5.71 -25.26
C GLU A 704 -0.33 5.59 -23.85
N LEU A 705 0.37 5.00 -22.90
CA LEU A 705 -0.04 4.93 -21.51
C LEU A 705 0.31 6.19 -20.70
N GLY A 706 0.79 7.26 -21.35
CA GLY A 706 1.17 8.50 -20.69
C GLY A 706 2.46 8.39 -19.84
N LEU A 707 3.31 7.38 -20.09
CA LEU A 707 4.60 7.18 -19.43
C LEU A 707 5.79 7.72 -20.24
N GLY A 708 5.52 8.54 -21.24
CA GLY A 708 6.53 9.06 -22.17
C GLY A 708 7.64 9.88 -21.51
N TYR A 709 7.42 10.42 -20.33
CA TYR A 709 8.36 11.24 -19.57
C TYR A 709 9.30 10.43 -18.66
N LEU A 710 8.98 9.15 -18.37
CA LEU A 710 9.83 8.32 -17.52
C LEU A 710 11.15 8.00 -18.23
N THR A 711 12.26 7.99 -17.49
CA THR A 711 13.54 7.57 -18.05
C THR A 711 13.62 6.04 -18.10
N LEU A 712 14.30 5.49 -19.10
CA LEU A 712 14.43 4.05 -19.25
C LEU A 712 15.17 3.40 -18.06
N GLY A 713 16.11 4.13 -17.47
CA GLY A 713 16.90 3.71 -16.31
C GLY A 713 16.25 3.99 -14.95
N GLU A 714 15.09 4.62 -14.93
CA GLU A 714 14.40 4.96 -13.68
C GLU A 714 14.00 3.71 -12.88
N GLU A 715 14.20 3.77 -11.58
CA GLU A 715 13.97 2.65 -10.66
C GLU A 715 12.48 2.43 -10.43
N THR A 716 12.02 1.19 -10.63
CA THR A 716 10.59 0.87 -10.47
C THR A 716 10.05 1.01 -9.03
N PRO A 717 10.83 0.80 -7.96
CA PRO A 717 10.33 1.05 -6.59
C PRO A 717 10.03 2.53 -6.29
N GLY A 718 10.65 3.46 -7.02
CA GLY A 718 10.46 4.92 -6.88
C GLY A 718 9.21 5.46 -7.60
N LEU A 719 8.57 4.66 -8.45
CA LEU A 719 7.42 5.08 -9.23
C LEU A 719 6.19 5.32 -8.35
N SER A 720 5.36 6.30 -8.72
CA SER A 720 4.05 6.52 -8.12
C SER A 720 3.12 5.31 -8.34
N GLY A 721 2.00 5.23 -7.58
CA GLY A 721 1.03 4.14 -7.72
C GLY A 721 0.50 4.00 -9.13
N GLY A 722 0.08 5.12 -9.71
CA GLY A 722 -0.46 5.14 -11.07
C GLY A 722 0.59 4.82 -12.15
N GLU A 723 1.83 5.29 -12.00
CA GLU A 723 2.93 4.94 -12.90
C GLU A 723 3.24 3.43 -12.86
N ALA A 724 3.29 2.86 -11.67
CA ALA A 724 3.50 1.43 -11.49
C ALA A 724 2.39 0.60 -12.15
N GLN A 725 1.12 0.97 -11.96
CA GLN A 725 -0.02 0.30 -12.62
C GLN A 725 0.06 0.38 -14.14
N ARG A 726 0.31 1.57 -14.69
CA ARG A 726 0.43 1.77 -16.14
C ARG A 726 1.62 1.00 -16.73
N LEU A 727 2.73 0.90 -15.98
CA LEU A 727 3.88 0.09 -16.39
C LEU A 727 3.57 -1.42 -16.35
N LYS A 728 2.80 -1.90 -15.35
CA LYS A 728 2.28 -3.28 -15.33
C LYS A 728 1.41 -3.54 -16.55
N LEU A 729 0.50 -2.63 -16.86
CA LEU A 729 -0.36 -2.74 -18.03
C LEU A 729 0.44 -2.78 -19.34
N ALA A 730 1.48 -1.93 -19.48
CA ALA A 730 2.36 -1.94 -20.64
C ALA A 730 2.99 -3.32 -20.89
N SER A 731 3.35 -4.03 -19.82
CA SER A 731 3.93 -5.38 -19.94
C SER A 731 2.92 -6.44 -20.42
N GLU A 732 1.62 -6.19 -20.25
CA GLU A 732 0.54 -7.10 -20.67
C GLU A 732 -0.03 -6.76 -22.05
N MET A 733 0.02 -5.52 -22.50
CA MET A 733 -0.56 -5.08 -23.80
C MET A 733 0.05 -5.77 -25.05
N GLY A 734 1.24 -6.36 -24.92
CA GLY A 734 1.89 -7.12 -26.01
C GLY A 734 1.47 -8.59 -26.13
N LYS A 735 0.56 -9.07 -25.24
CA LYS A 735 0.11 -10.47 -25.16
C LYS A 735 -1.30 -10.64 -25.75
N ALA A 736 -1.74 -11.90 -25.97
CA ALA A 736 -3.12 -12.16 -26.37
C ALA A 736 -4.10 -11.64 -25.30
N GLN A 737 -5.14 -10.90 -25.73
CA GLN A 737 -6.09 -10.20 -24.86
C GLN A 737 -7.51 -10.80 -24.95
N SER A 738 -7.81 -11.54 -26.01
CA SER A 738 -9.10 -12.20 -26.17
C SER A 738 -9.38 -13.14 -25.00
N ASP A 739 -10.62 -13.14 -24.52
CA ASP A 739 -11.08 -13.94 -23.39
C ASP A 739 -10.27 -13.76 -22.08
N SER A 740 -9.61 -12.60 -21.93
CA SER A 740 -8.92 -12.18 -20.71
C SER A 740 -9.79 -11.23 -19.90
N LEU A 741 -9.77 -11.40 -18.58
CA LEU A 741 -10.32 -10.42 -17.65
C LEU A 741 -9.18 -9.56 -17.10
N PHE A 742 -9.24 -8.27 -17.33
CA PHE A 742 -8.39 -7.28 -16.68
C PHE A 742 -9.11 -6.67 -15.49
N VAL A 743 -8.48 -6.71 -14.33
CA VAL A 743 -8.98 -6.12 -13.08
C VAL A 743 -8.04 -5.01 -12.65
N PHE A 744 -8.56 -3.80 -12.49
CA PHE A 744 -7.83 -2.62 -12.05
C PHE A 744 -8.32 -2.19 -10.67
N ASP A 745 -7.38 -1.89 -9.77
CA ASP A 745 -7.68 -1.38 -8.44
C ASP A 745 -7.25 0.07 -8.32
N GLU A 746 -8.22 0.99 -8.30
CA GLU A 746 -8.06 2.44 -8.22
C GLU A 746 -7.01 3.00 -9.21
N PRO A 747 -7.15 2.77 -10.54
CA PRO A 747 -6.12 3.14 -11.52
C PRO A 747 -6.01 4.65 -11.80
N THR A 748 -6.92 5.47 -11.30
CA THR A 748 -6.88 6.93 -11.47
C THR A 748 -6.06 7.65 -10.41
N ILE A 749 -5.52 6.92 -9.40
CA ILE A 749 -4.70 7.51 -8.36
C ILE A 749 -3.56 8.35 -8.95
N GLY A 750 -3.52 9.64 -8.59
CA GLY A 750 -2.48 10.59 -9.06
C GLY A 750 -2.59 10.99 -10.52
N LEU A 751 -3.74 10.77 -11.18
CA LEU A 751 -3.96 11.14 -12.57
C LEU A 751 -4.70 12.48 -12.70
N HIS A 752 -4.14 13.36 -13.53
CA HIS A 752 -4.87 14.53 -13.99
C HIS A 752 -6.06 14.09 -14.88
N PRO A 753 -7.19 14.81 -14.96
CA PRO A 753 -8.31 14.46 -15.84
C PRO A 753 -7.93 14.19 -17.30
N ALA A 754 -6.95 14.92 -17.85
CA ALA A 754 -6.43 14.62 -19.18
C ALA A 754 -5.76 13.23 -19.29
N ASP A 755 -5.11 12.76 -18.21
CA ASP A 755 -4.50 11.42 -18.15
C ASP A 755 -5.59 10.35 -17.94
N VAL A 756 -6.68 10.66 -17.23
CA VAL A 756 -7.88 9.79 -17.11
C VAL A 756 -8.50 9.55 -18.49
N GLN A 757 -8.58 10.58 -19.35
CA GLN A 757 -9.03 10.41 -20.74
C GLN A 757 -8.16 9.42 -21.52
N VAL A 758 -6.84 9.45 -21.34
CA VAL A 758 -5.90 8.48 -21.95
C VAL A 758 -6.20 7.07 -21.42
N LEU A 759 -6.38 6.92 -20.13
CA LEU A 759 -6.69 5.63 -19.50
C LEU A 759 -8.02 5.04 -20.02
N LEU A 760 -9.07 5.86 -20.19
CA LEU A 760 -10.33 5.43 -20.80
C LEU A 760 -10.13 4.94 -22.24
N GLY A 761 -9.27 5.60 -23.03
CA GLY A 761 -8.86 5.13 -24.36
C GLY A 761 -8.19 3.76 -24.32
N VAL A 762 -7.35 3.51 -23.33
CA VAL A 762 -6.71 2.21 -23.14
C VAL A 762 -7.72 1.12 -22.77
N PHE A 763 -8.68 1.40 -21.87
CA PHE A 763 -9.77 0.45 -21.58
C PHE A 763 -10.58 0.13 -22.84
N GLN A 764 -10.86 1.13 -23.67
CA GLN A 764 -11.56 0.93 -24.95
C GLN A 764 -10.75 0.00 -25.87
N THR A 765 -9.45 0.24 -26.01
CA THR A 765 -8.55 -0.59 -26.81
C THR A 765 -8.53 -2.06 -26.34
N LEU A 766 -8.47 -2.30 -25.04
CA LEU A 766 -8.54 -3.66 -24.46
C LEU A 766 -9.86 -4.35 -24.83
N ILE A 767 -10.98 -3.64 -24.72
CA ILE A 767 -12.31 -4.16 -25.03
C ILE A 767 -12.44 -4.49 -26.52
N GLU A 768 -11.95 -3.63 -27.41
CA GLU A 768 -11.92 -3.85 -28.86
C GLU A 768 -11.09 -5.08 -29.25
N HIS A 769 -10.08 -5.42 -28.44
CA HIS A 769 -9.30 -6.66 -28.60
C HIS A 769 -9.91 -7.90 -27.90
N GLY A 770 -11.15 -7.79 -27.43
CA GLY A 770 -11.91 -8.91 -26.86
C GLY A 770 -11.70 -9.14 -25.36
N ALA A 771 -11.09 -8.21 -24.66
CA ALA A 771 -10.94 -8.28 -23.20
C ALA A 771 -12.22 -7.83 -22.47
N THR A 772 -12.43 -8.35 -21.26
CA THR A 772 -13.36 -7.81 -20.27
C THR A 772 -12.58 -6.96 -19.27
N VAL A 773 -13.09 -5.79 -18.91
CA VAL A 773 -12.41 -4.86 -18.00
C VAL A 773 -13.27 -4.61 -16.78
N ILE A 774 -12.71 -4.83 -15.59
CA ILE A 774 -13.31 -4.50 -14.30
C ILE A 774 -12.41 -3.49 -13.60
N VAL A 775 -13.01 -2.42 -13.09
CA VAL A 775 -12.29 -1.35 -12.39
C VAL A 775 -12.96 -1.11 -11.05
N ILE A 776 -12.18 -1.16 -9.96
CA ILE A 776 -12.62 -0.66 -8.65
C ILE A 776 -12.28 0.83 -8.65
N GLU A 777 -13.28 1.72 -8.52
CA GLU A 777 -13.06 3.15 -8.68
C GLU A 777 -14.00 4.04 -7.90
N HIS A 778 -13.49 5.25 -7.62
CA HIS A 778 -14.23 6.37 -7.03
C HIS A 778 -14.27 7.61 -7.94
N ASP A 779 -13.39 7.65 -8.95
CA ASP A 779 -13.31 8.74 -9.92
C ASP A 779 -14.59 8.82 -10.75
N LEU A 780 -15.20 10.02 -10.75
CA LEU A 780 -16.49 10.24 -11.41
C LEU A 780 -16.39 10.16 -12.92
N ASP A 781 -15.25 10.50 -13.51
CA ASP A 781 -15.07 10.43 -14.96
C ASP A 781 -15.01 8.97 -15.43
N VAL A 782 -14.38 8.08 -14.67
CA VAL A 782 -14.39 6.64 -14.97
C VAL A 782 -15.78 6.04 -14.76
N ILE A 783 -16.45 6.39 -13.65
CA ILE A 783 -17.80 5.88 -13.32
C ILE A 783 -18.80 6.29 -14.39
N ARG A 784 -18.81 7.56 -14.83
CA ARG A 784 -19.72 8.07 -15.88
C ARG A 784 -19.51 7.41 -17.23
N ASN A 785 -18.30 6.93 -17.51
CA ASN A 785 -17.91 6.28 -18.76
C ASN A 785 -17.98 4.74 -18.72
N ALA A 786 -18.46 4.14 -17.63
CA ALA A 786 -18.66 2.69 -17.52
C ALA A 786 -19.83 2.22 -18.42
N ASP A 787 -19.73 1.01 -18.98
CA ASP A 787 -20.86 0.34 -19.62
C ASP A 787 -21.81 -0.21 -18.55
N TYR A 788 -21.24 -0.71 -17.45
CA TYR A 788 -21.97 -1.32 -16.35
C TYR A 788 -21.35 -0.92 -15.00
N ILE A 789 -22.15 -0.65 -14.00
CA ILE A 789 -21.72 -0.27 -12.66
C ILE A 789 -22.31 -1.24 -11.66
N ILE A 790 -21.51 -1.65 -10.67
CA ILE A 790 -21.94 -2.35 -9.46
C ILE A 790 -21.66 -1.41 -8.29
N ASP A 791 -22.70 -0.82 -7.71
CA ASP A 791 -22.60 0.12 -6.58
C ASP A 791 -22.78 -0.62 -5.27
N MET A 792 -21.72 -0.65 -4.44
CA MET A 792 -21.67 -1.33 -3.15
C MET A 792 -22.02 -0.36 -2.02
N GLY A 793 -22.85 -0.80 -1.09
CA GLY A 793 -23.25 0.06 0.02
C GLY A 793 -24.34 -0.58 0.91
N PRO A 794 -25.24 0.27 1.49
CA PRO A 794 -25.33 1.74 1.34
C PRO A 794 -24.30 2.52 2.16
N GLY A 795 -23.67 1.90 3.16
CA GLY A 795 -22.63 2.48 4.02
C GLY A 795 -21.37 1.65 4.05
N GLY A 796 -20.44 2.00 4.95
CA GLY A 796 -19.24 1.22 5.23
C GLY A 796 -19.42 0.24 6.40
N GLY A 797 -18.55 -0.78 6.50
CA GLY A 797 -18.59 -1.75 7.58
C GLY A 797 -19.87 -2.58 7.63
N ALA A 798 -20.47 -2.73 8.81
CA ALA A 798 -21.69 -3.52 9.01
C ALA A 798 -22.90 -3.00 8.24
N GLN A 799 -22.94 -1.71 7.92
CA GLN A 799 -23.99 -1.08 7.11
C GLN A 799 -23.76 -1.24 5.61
N GLY A 800 -22.63 -1.78 5.21
CA GLY A 800 -22.26 -2.06 3.82
C GLY A 800 -22.48 -3.50 3.41
N GLY A 801 -21.69 -3.95 2.45
CA GLY A 801 -21.57 -5.35 2.06
C GLY A 801 -22.72 -5.87 1.20
N THR A 802 -23.53 -4.98 0.61
CA THR A 802 -24.61 -5.34 -0.34
C THR A 802 -24.45 -4.58 -1.65
N VAL A 803 -24.98 -5.12 -2.72
CA VAL A 803 -25.16 -4.38 -3.97
C VAL A 803 -26.42 -3.51 -3.83
N VAL A 804 -26.24 -2.19 -3.86
CA VAL A 804 -27.31 -1.20 -3.75
C VAL A 804 -28.00 -1.04 -5.10
N ALA A 805 -27.20 -1.00 -6.16
CA ALA A 805 -27.66 -0.89 -7.54
C ALA A 805 -26.67 -1.55 -8.49
N ALA A 806 -27.15 -2.08 -9.61
CA ALA A 806 -26.34 -2.57 -10.69
C ALA A 806 -27.00 -2.23 -12.03
N GLY A 807 -26.21 -1.69 -12.99
CA GLY A 807 -26.75 -1.25 -14.29
C GLY A 807 -25.87 -0.21 -14.95
N THR A 808 -26.43 0.46 -15.98
CA THR A 808 -25.77 1.60 -16.64
C THR A 808 -25.63 2.80 -15.69
N PRO A 809 -24.77 3.78 -16.00
CA PRO A 809 -24.69 5.02 -15.21
C PRO A 809 -26.05 5.70 -15.01
N ASP A 810 -26.93 5.63 -15.99
CA ASP A 810 -28.28 6.20 -15.91
C ASP A 810 -29.17 5.46 -14.89
N VAL A 811 -29.08 4.13 -14.80
CA VAL A 811 -29.78 3.33 -13.76
C VAL A 811 -29.29 3.71 -12.38
N ILE A 812 -27.98 3.86 -12.19
CA ILE A 812 -27.40 4.22 -10.89
C ILE A 812 -27.84 5.62 -10.47
N ARG A 813 -27.83 6.60 -11.40
CA ARG A 813 -28.28 7.98 -11.18
C ARG A 813 -29.72 8.03 -10.65
N HIS A 814 -30.61 7.20 -11.17
CA HIS A 814 -32.02 7.16 -10.79
C HIS A 814 -32.33 6.24 -9.59
N THR A 815 -31.30 5.63 -8.97
CA THR A 815 -31.48 4.78 -7.77
C THR A 815 -31.32 5.61 -6.50
N PRO A 816 -32.40 5.90 -5.73
CA PRO A 816 -32.29 6.80 -4.56
C PRO A 816 -31.39 6.30 -3.44
N ALA A 817 -31.24 4.98 -3.32
CA ALA A 817 -30.38 4.36 -2.31
C ALA A 817 -28.87 4.46 -2.66
N SER A 818 -28.52 4.74 -3.91
CA SER A 818 -27.14 4.90 -4.36
C SER A 818 -26.57 6.23 -3.86
N GLN A 819 -25.45 6.14 -3.12
CA GLN A 819 -24.70 7.35 -2.77
C GLN A 819 -23.92 7.87 -4.00
N THR A 820 -23.36 6.97 -4.79
CA THR A 820 -22.64 7.30 -6.04
C THR A 820 -23.57 7.99 -7.05
N GLY A 821 -24.82 7.54 -7.17
CA GLY A 821 -25.81 8.11 -8.11
C GLY A 821 -26.09 9.60 -7.91
N LYS A 822 -25.82 10.16 -6.74
CA LYS A 822 -25.99 11.58 -6.45
C LYS A 822 -24.93 12.47 -7.11
N PHE A 823 -23.82 11.89 -7.57
CA PHE A 823 -22.67 12.63 -8.09
C PHE A 823 -22.41 12.38 -9.59
N ILE A 824 -23.05 11.38 -10.20
CA ILE A 824 -22.84 11.02 -11.62
C ILE A 824 -23.89 11.63 -12.55
#